data_cb335a6600acc1d98f14ce94876b0579
#
_entry.id   cb335a6600acc1d98f14ce94876b0579
#
_cell.length_a   1.000
_cell.length_b   1.000
_cell.length_c   1.000
_cell.angle_alpha   90.00
_cell.angle_beta   90.00
_cell.angle_gamma   90.00
#
_symmetry.space_group_name_H-M   'P 1'
#
loop_
_entity.id
_entity.type
_entity.pdbx_description
1 polymer ?
#
loop_
_entity_poly.entity_id
_entity_poly.type
_entity_poly.pdbx_seq_one_letter_code
_entity_poly.pdbx_strand_id
1 'polypeptide(L)'
;MATTNATPRTDLQFDIEGMTCASCVRRVERSLEKVPGVEQASVNLATERASVRFDPAQVQTAELEEAVKRAGYQARLVAPPPAPAPVVASNGHASPIGSAGTIELPVEGMTCASCVRRVEKALEKVDGVEQASVNLATERASVMFDPERVSMEDLEQAVERAGYHVGQFPAAVTTAPATQPASSKDERALRRDAEITDLKRKSFGSLAIGLVMMALMYLPIDISMATLAPILLIAATVVQVWAGGIFYKAAWAAGKHGSANMNTLVAVGTSVAYGYSAFVTLWPNLAERWELPFDLYYESAVIIISLILMGRWLEARAKRSTGEAIRALMGLQATTARVVRDGAEVDIPIEQVVVGDLVRVRPGEKVPVDGVIVEGRSTLDESMLTGESVPVGKGPGDDVIGATVNTTGSFVFRTTKVGEDTTLAQIVRLVEEAQGSKAPMQRMADTVSGYFVPIVLVVSLLTFLGWYFFGPDANSTTLAVTTAIAVLVIACPCALGLAAPTAIMVGTGKAAENGVLIRGGDALEGAKRITAIVLDKTGTLTTGRPAVTSVRSNGALSEGEILRLAASLEVGSEHPLGEAIVVAARERNIPLEQVADFEAIPGHGITGTVDGRSVAAGNLRLMNQRQVDAGAVTGEAQRLADQGATPIYLAIDGNIAGLIAVADTLRPESPEAVQEMRALGLDVWMLTGDHRGTAEAIAEQTGIPADHVIAEVLPEQKSEVIEKLQREGKIVAMVGDGINDAPALAKADLGIAIGTGTDVAMAASDITLVGGDPRGIVTAIALSRRTVGTIRQGLFWALGYNVLLIPVAMGALYLRWDILLTPILAAAAMAMSSVSVVTNALRLRSFKRPTSADEILHPPLRARIADAGYLLAIAILAMAVGAGAMWLADVTDATERGHGGGMPTQNEPQPESQDDMPGMDMPDSSMIVSD
;
A
#
# COMPACT_ATOMS: atom_id res chain seq x y z
N MET A 1 -31.78 22.08 -51.12
CA MET A 1 -30.77 23.03 -50.62
C MET A 1 -31.35 23.71 -49.39
N ALA A 2 -30.95 23.25 -48.22
CA ALA A 2 -31.16 23.95 -46.98
C ALA A 2 -29.88 23.66 -46.14
N THR A 3 -29.00 24.63 -46.13
CA THR A 3 -27.81 24.66 -45.27
C THR A 3 -28.29 24.91 -43.84
N THR A 4 -28.26 23.88 -42.99
CA THR A 4 -28.43 23.99 -41.54
C THR A 4 -27.17 24.66 -40.97
N ASN A 5 -27.27 25.93 -40.58
CA ASN A 5 -26.32 26.62 -39.74
C ASN A 5 -26.29 25.90 -38.36
N ALA A 6 -25.29 25.10 -38.13
CA ALA A 6 -25.02 24.59 -36.78
C ALA A 6 -24.49 25.76 -35.93
N THR A 7 -25.28 26.19 -34.96
CA THR A 7 -24.82 27.14 -33.91
C THR A 7 -23.58 26.58 -33.20
N PRO A 8 -22.59 27.40 -32.90
CA PRO A 8 -21.39 26.94 -32.22
C PRO A 8 -21.76 26.49 -30.79
N ARG A 9 -21.56 25.20 -30.50
CA ARG A 9 -21.75 24.58 -29.19
C ARG A 9 -20.50 24.80 -28.37
N THR A 10 -20.64 25.07 -27.08
CA THR A 10 -19.51 25.30 -26.17
C THR A 10 -19.54 24.26 -25.06
N ASP A 11 -18.42 23.60 -24.85
CA ASP A 11 -18.19 22.73 -23.69
C ASP A 11 -17.45 23.54 -22.61
N LEU A 12 -18.01 23.61 -21.40
CA LEU A 12 -17.38 24.22 -20.23
C LEU A 12 -17.21 23.21 -19.11
N GLN A 13 -16.13 23.39 -18.36
CA GLN A 13 -15.87 22.60 -17.16
C GLN A 13 -15.99 23.50 -15.92
N PHE A 14 -16.60 22.92 -14.88
CA PHE A 14 -16.73 23.52 -13.55
C PHE A 14 -16.18 22.57 -12.50
N ASP A 15 -15.38 23.09 -11.59
CA ASP A 15 -15.07 22.40 -10.34
C ASP A 15 -16.27 22.56 -9.40
N ILE A 16 -16.74 21.49 -8.78
CA ILE A 16 -17.91 21.49 -7.92
C ILE A 16 -17.56 21.00 -6.52
N GLU A 17 -17.60 21.90 -5.58
CA GLU A 17 -17.26 21.63 -4.21
C GLU A 17 -18.43 21.05 -3.39
N GLY A 18 -18.12 20.11 -2.49
CA GLY A 18 -19.05 19.60 -1.48
C GLY A 18 -19.80 18.34 -1.89
N MET A 19 -19.43 17.68 -3.01
CA MET A 19 -19.99 16.40 -3.41
C MET A 19 -19.30 15.25 -2.64
N THR A 20 -20.10 14.41 -1.98
CA THR A 20 -19.57 13.30 -1.17
C THR A 20 -20.07 11.92 -1.59
N CYS A 21 -21.00 11.83 -2.55
CA CYS A 21 -21.61 10.57 -2.95
C CYS A 21 -22.29 10.65 -4.32
N ALA A 22 -22.59 9.50 -4.93
CA ALA A 22 -23.25 9.40 -6.23
C ALA A 22 -24.66 10.07 -6.29
N SER A 23 -25.31 10.27 -5.14
CA SER A 23 -26.58 11.01 -5.09
C SER A 23 -26.35 12.52 -5.20
N CYS A 24 -25.20 13.02 -4.76
CA CYS A 24 -24.77 14.41 -4.94
C CYS A 24 -24.55 14.70 -6.43
N VAL A 25 -23.80 13.82 -7.12
CA VAL A 25 -23.55 13.88 -8.56
C VAL A 25 -24.87 14.01 -9.34
N ARG A 26 -25.77 13.07 -9.15
CA ARG A 26 -27.09 13.08 -9.81
C ARG A 26 -27.94 14.33 -9.50
N ARG A 27 -27.75 14.95 -8.33
CA ARG A 27 -28.45 16.17 -7.97
C ARG A 27 -27.90 17.37 -8.75
N VAL A 28 -26.60 17.45 -8.90
CA VAL A 28 -25.93 18.50 -9.67
C VAL A 28 -26.23 18.36 -11.15
N GLU A 29 -26.08 17.16 -11.73
CA GLU A 29 -26.42 16.86 -13.14
C GLU A 29 -27.85 17.29 -13.46
N ARG A 30 -28.83 16.84 -12.68
CA ARG A 30 -30.24 17.25 -12.86
C ARG A 30 -30.49 18.74 -12.71
N SER A 31 -29.72 19.45 -11.90
CA SER A 31 -29.87 20.89 -11.73
C SER A 31 -29.33 21.64 -12.94
N LEU A 32 -28.23 21.18 -13.51
CA LEU A 32 -27.63 21.71 -14.74
C LEU A 32 -28.50 21.41 -15.98
N GLU A 33 -28.96 20.17 -16.12
CA GLU A 33 -29.84 19.74 -17.24
C GLU A 33 -31.20 20.47 -17.26
N LYS A 34 -31.64 21.05 -16.14
CA LYS A 34 -32.87 21.84 -16.05
C LYS A 34 -32.72 23.28 -16.56
N VAL A 35 -31.51 23.73 -16.84
CA VAL A 35 -31.25 25.07 -17.40
C VAL A 35 -31.60 25.02 -18.91
N PRO A 36 -32.55 25.83 -19.38
CA PRO A 36 -32.90 25.84 -20.78
C PRO A 36 -31.70 26.21 -21.65
N GLY A 37 -31.35 25.38 -22.63
CA GLY A 37 -30.17 25.56 -23.47
C GLY A 37 -28.96 24.68 -23.09
N VAL A 38 -29.04 23.92 -22.02
CA VAL A 38 -28.07 22.86 -21.68
C VAL A 38 -28.51 21.58 -22.38
N GLU A 39 -27.63 21.01 -23.20
CA GLU A 39 -27.87 19.75 -23.92
C GLU A 39 -27.45 18.53 -23.12
N GLN A 40 -26.31 18.65 -22.40
CA GLN A 40 -25.77 17.56 -21.61
C GLN A 40 -24.95 18.10 -20.45
N ALA A 41 -25.11 17.52 -19.26
CA ALA A 41 -24.25 17.74 -18.12
C ALA A 41 -23.78 16.40 -17.58
N SER A 42 -22.48 16.28 -17.35
CA SER A 42 -21.85 15.09 -16.76
C SER A 42 -20.97 15.53 -15.60
N VAL A 43 -21.14 14.90 -14.46
CA VAL A 43 -20.42 15.24 -13.23
C VAL A 43 -19.62 14.04 -12.75
N ASN A 44 -18.33 14.24 -12.57
CA ASN A 44 -17.43 13.22 -12.05
C ASN A 44 -17.16 13.46 -10.56
N LEU A 45 -17.54 12.49 -9.73
CA LEU A 45 -17.36 12.57 -8.27
C LEU A 45 -15.88 12.50 -7.87
N ALA A 46 -15.07 11.75 -8.62
CA ALA A 46 -13.67 11.53 -8.26
C ALA A 46 -12.79 12.74 -8.57
N THR A 47 -13.15 13.49 -9.62
CA THR A 47 -12.47 14.73 -10.00
C THR A 47 -13.20 15.97 -9.52
N GLU A 48 -14.39 15.82 -8.92
CA GLU A 48 -15.30 16.89 -8.51
C GLU A 48 -15.61 17.89 -9.64
N ARG A 49 -15.55 17.44 -10.90
CA ARG A 49 -15.76 18.26 -12.09
C ARG A 49 -17.07 17.96 -12.77
N ALA A 50 -17.74 19.03 -13.23
CA ALA A 50 -18.85 18.95 -14.17
C ALA A 50 -18.40 19.44 -15.53
N SER A 51 -18.69 18.66 -16.58
CA SER A 51 -18.61 19.09 -17.99
C SER A 51 -20.01 19.36 -18.47
N VAL A 52 -20.26 20.57 -18.95
CA VAL A 52 -21.58 21.03 -19.43
C VAL A 52 -21.49 21.48 -20.86
N ARG A 53 -22.28 20.82 -21.74
CA ARG A 53 -22.45 21.22 -23.13
C ARG A 53 -23.71 22.03 -23.28
N PHE A 54 -23.58 23.26 -23.76
CA PHE A 54 -24.72 24.20 -23.88
C PHE A 54 -24.58 25.13 -25.05
N ASP A 55 -25.70 25.78 -25.40
CA ASP A 55 -25.75 26.83 -26.44
C ASP A 55 -25.41 28.19 -25.80
N PRO A 56 -24.27 28.80 -26.11
CA PRO A 56 -23.84 30.08 -25.51
C PRO A 56 -24.71 31.27 -25.89
N ALA A 57 -25.58 31.11 -26.92
CA ALA A 57 -26.56 32.14 -27.29
C ALA A 57 -27.81 32.12 -26.36
N GLN A 58 -28.03 31.04 -25.64
CA GLN A 58 -29.22 30.84 -24.79
C GLN A 58 -28.90 30.83 -23.29
N VAL A 59 -27.67 30.44 -22.90
CA VAL A 59 -27.26 30.26 -21.48
C VAL A 59 -26.01 31.00 -21.21
N GLN A 60 -25.98 31.76 -20.11
CA GLN A 60 -24.76 32.41 -19.60
C GLN A 60 -24.10 31.53 -18.53
N THR A 61 -22.79 31.56 -18.45
CA THR A 61 -22.00 30.81 -17.44
C THR A 61 -22.45 31.05 -16.00
N ALA A 62 -22.87 32.27 -15.68
CA ALA A 62 -23.43 32.61 -14.37
C ALA A 62 -24.73 31.83 -14.02
N GLU A 63 -25.54 31.48 -15.02
CA GLU A 63 -26.77 30.69 -14.82
C GLU A 63 -26.47 29.23 -14.50
N LEU A 64 -25.37 28.70 -15.03
CA LEU A 64 -24.88 27.34 -14.75
C LEU A 64 -24.31 27.28 -13.33
N GLU A 65 -23.54 28.28 -12.90
CA GLU A 65 -23.03 28.40 -11.52
C GLU A 65 -24.19 28.51 -10.54
N GLU A 66 -25.21 29.28 -10.86
CA GLU A 66 -26.38 29.44 -10.02
C GLU A 66 -27.23 28.17 -9.95
N ALA A 67 -27.27 27.37 -11.00
CA ALA A 67 -27.94 26.06 -11.00
C ALA A 67 -27.23 25.08 -10.06
N VAL A 68 -25.90 25.05 -10.03
CA VAL A 68 -25.12 24.26 -9.08
C VAL A 68 -25.32 24.74 -7.65
N LYS A 69 -25.37 26.06 -7.44
CA LYS A 69 -25.62 26.67 -6.12
C LYS A 69 -27.02 26.34 -5.60
N ARG A 70 -28.04 26.32 -6.48
CA ARG A 70 -29.41 25.86 -6.15
C ARG A 70 -29.48 24.39 -5.79
N ALA A 71 -28.58 23.55 -6.33
CA ALA A 71 -28.43 22.16 -5.93
C ALA A 71 -27.76 21.99 -4.54
N GLY A 72 -27.25 23.08 -3.94
CA GLY A 72 -26.62 23.10 -2.63
C GLY A 72 -25.10 22.91 -2.66
N TYR A 73 -24.47 23.16 -3.83
CA TYR A 73 -23.03 23.01 -4.05
C TYR A 73 -22.43 24.31 -4.57
N GLN A 74 -21.11 24.45 -4.54
CA GLN A 74 -20.42 25.59 -5.12
C GLN A 74 -19.80 25.15 -6.46
N ALA A 75 -19.92 25.99 -7.50
CA ALA A 75 -19.29 25.77 -8.79
C ALA A 75 -18.26 26.86 -9.06
N ARG A 76 -17.15 26.49 -9.64
CA ARG A 76 -16.10 27.41 -10.08
C ARG A 76 -15.72 27.05 -11.52
N LEU A 77 -15.70 28.07 -12.41
CA LEU A 77 -15.36 27.90 -13.81
C LEU A 77 -13.86 27.53 -13.96
N VAL A 78 -13.58 26.45 -14.67
CA VAL A 78 -12.22 26.08 -15.08
C VAL A 78 -11.91 26.82 -16.36
N ALA A 79 -10.94 27.76 -16.35
CA ALA A 79 -10.53 28.49 -17.55
C ALA A 79 -9.88 27.51 -18.58
N PRO A 80 -10.22 27.60 -19.87
CA PRO A 80 -9.59 26.76 -20.89
C PRO A 80 -8.10 27.11 -21.02
N PRO A 81 -7.23 26.10 -21.29
CA PRO A 81 -5.82 26.35 -21.48
C PRO A 81 -5.59 27.25 -22.73
N PRO A 82 -4.65 28.20 -22.69
CA PRO A 82 -4.33 29.04 -23.84
C PRO A 82 -3.70 28.19 -24.96
N ALA A 83 -4.10 28.49 -26.20
CA ALA A 83 -3.59 27.83 -27.40
C ALA A 83 -2.05 28.03 -27.56
N PRO A 84 -1.31 27.01 -28.04
CA PRO A 84 0.14 27.09 -28.13
C PRO A 84 0.59 28.14 -29.17
N ALA A 85 1.38 29.09 -28.70
CA ALA A 85 2.09 30.05 -29.58
C ALA A 85 3.40 29.43 -30.10
N PRO A 86 3.89 29.86 -31.30
CA PRO A 86 5.03 29.22 -31.93
C PRO A 86 6.33 29.44 -31.15
N VAL A 87 7.12 28.40 -31.08
CA VAL A 87 8.41 28.34 -30.39
C VAL A 87 9.42 29.23 -31.08
N VAL A 88 9.88 30.28 -30.39
CA VAL A 88 11.11 30.97 -30.69
C VAL A 88 12.09 30.66 -29.56
N ALA A 89 13.21 30.07 -29.94
CA ALA A 89 14.28 29.73 -28.99
C ALA A 89 14.93 31.02 -28.47
N SER A 90 14.92 31.22 -27.16
CA SER A 90 15.83 32.12 -26.49
C SER A 90 16.19 31.59 -25.11
N ASN A 91 17.47 31.52 -24.87
CA ASN A 91 18.13 31.11 -23.62
C ASN A 91 17.69 31.96 -22.43
N GLY A 92 17.46 31.34 -21.31
CA GLY A 92 17.64 31.97 -20.01
C GLY A 92 16.40 31.91 -19.10
N HIS A 93 16.53 31.15 -18.01
CA HIS A 93 15.77 31.22 -16.76
C HIS A 93 14.26 30.94 -16.83
N ALA A 94 13.91 29.67 -16.66
CA ALA A 94 12.55 29.22 -16.41
C ALA A 94 12.22 29.36 -14.94
N SER A 95 11.22 30.18 -14.61
CA SER A 95 10.43 30.03 -13.37
C SER A 95 9.27 29.07 -13.68
N PRO A 96 8.99 28.09 -12.85
CA PRO A 96 7.93 27.12 -13.14
C PRO A 96 6.55 27.71 -12.81
N ILE A 97 5.65 27.54 -13.76
CA ILE A 97 4.22 27.80 -13.67
C ILE A 97 3.59 26.77 -12.73
N GLY A 98 2.69 27.23 -11.84
CA GLY A 98 2.04 26.54 -10.77
C GLY A 98 1.58 25.11 -11.04
N SER A 99 2.20 24.19 -10.36
CA SER A 99 1.66 22.88 -10.07
C SER A 99 1.18 22.91 -8.61
N ALA A 100 0.01 22.34 -8.33
CA ALA A 100 -0.43 22.11 -6.96
C ALA A 100 0.72 21.48 -6.17
N GLY A 101 1.18 22.15 -5.11
CA GLY A 101 2.29 21.69 -4.31
C GLY A 101 1.83 20.48 -3.47
N THR A 102 2.49 19.35 -3.62
CA THR A 102 2.30 18.24 -2.69
C THR A 102 3.42 18.28 -1.66
N ILE A 103 3.06 18.30 -0.37
CA ILE A 103 4.04 18.28 0.71
C ILE A 103 3.76 17.14 1.68
N GLU A 104 4.82 16.56 2.22
CA GLU A 104 4.73 15.61 3.31
C GLU A 104 5.14 16.24 4.63
N LEU A 105 4.16 16.37 5.53
CA LEU A 105 4.33 16.90 6.88
C LEU A 105 4.58 15.75 7.87
N PRO A 106 5.66 15.73 8.65
CA PRO A 106 5.79 14.81 9.77
C PRO A 106 4.82 15.24 10.89
N VAL A 107 3.91 14.33 11.32
CA VAL A 107 2.93 14.62 12.36
C VAL A 107 3.15 13.69 13.55
N GLU A 108 3.61 14.25 14.65
CA GLU A 108 3.94 13.53 15.88
C GLU A 108 2.76 13.43 16.86
N GLY A 109 2.70 12.30 17.60
CA GLY A 109 1.71 12.10 18.66
C GLY A 109 0.42 11.41 18.23
N MET A 110 0.34 10.94 17.01
CA MET A 110 -0.79 10.13 16.54
C MET A 110 -0.65 8.68 17.03
N THR A 111 -1.70 8.13 17.63
CA THR A 111 -1.67 6.77 18.19
C THR A 111 -2.76 5.85 17.68
N CYS A 112 -3.70 6.34 16.88
CA CYS A 112 -4.81 5.55 16.37
C CYS A 112 -5.49 6.20 15.16
N ALA A 113 -6.31 5.44 14.46
CA ALA A 113 -7.04 5.87 13.28
C ALA A 113 -7.94 7.12 13.49
N SER A 114 -8.46 7.32 14.69
CA SER A 114 -9.24 8.54 15.00
C SER A 114 -8.36 9.79 15.11
N CYS A 115 -7.08 9.63 15.49
CA CYS A 115 -6.08 10.70 15.47
C CYS A 115 -5.81 11.14 14.03
N VAL A 116 -5.56 10.18 13.16
CA VAL A 116 -5.33 10.37 11.72
C VAL A 116 -6.47 11.17 11.09
N ARG A 117 -7.70 10.68 11.22
CA ARG A 117 -8.89 11.35 10.66
C ARG A 117 -9.08 12.78 11.17
N ARG A 118 -8.59 13.08 12.38
CA ARG A 118 -8.65 14.42 12.95
C ARG A 118 -7.66 15.36 12.31
N VAL A 119 -6.44 14.90 12.09
CA VAL A 119 -5.39 15.65 11.40
C VAL A 119 -5.79 15.89 9.95
N GLU A 120 -6.30 14.88 9.25
CA GLU A 120 -6.81 15.01 7.89
C GLU A 120 -7.89 16.11 7.81
N LYS A 121 -8.93 16.02 8.64
CA LYS A 121 -9.98 17.05 8.68
C LYS A 121 -9.50 18.44 9.06
N ALA A 122 -8.45 18.55 9.84
CA ALA A 122 -7.91 19.86 10.22
C ALA A 122 -7.13 20.48 9.06
N LEU A 123 -6.38 19.68 8.32
CA LEU A 123 -5.67 20.09 7.12
C LEU A 123 -6.63 20.44 5.97
N GLU A 124 -7.63 19.59 5.72
CA GLU A 124 -8.66 19.83 4.69
C GLU A 124 -9.52 21.08 4.95
N LYS A 125 -9.53 21.62 6.17
CA LYS A 125 -10.21 22.86 6.50
C LYS A 125 -9.40 24.13 6.21
N VAL A 126 -8.15 23.98 5.87
CA VAL A 126 -7.31 25.14 5.47
C VAL A 126 -7.71 25.52 4.06
N ASP A 127 -8.12 26.78 3.87
CA ASP A 127 -8.54 27.28 2.56
C ASP A 127 -7.36 27.27 1.58
N GLY A 128 -7.47 26.46 0.52
CA GLY A 128 -6.41 26.22 -0.44
C GLY A 128 -5.74 24.83 -0.34
N VAL A 129 -6.12 23.99 0.64
CA VAL A 129 -5.76 22.57 0.67
C VAL A 129 -6.78 21.79 -0.15
N GLU A 130 -6.32 21.07 -1.15
CA GLU A 130 -7.15 20.25 -2.04
C GLU A 130 -7.41 18.87 -1.44
N GLN A 131 -6.38 18.24 -0.88
CA GLN A 131 -6.47 16.92 -0.27
C GLN A 131 -5.43 16.76 0.82
N ALA A 132 -5.80 16.11 1.91
CA ALA A 132 -4.87 15.68 2.95
C ALA A 132 -5.07 14.20 3.26
N SER A 133 -3.98 13.44 3.24
CA SER A 133 -3.96 12.03 3.62
C SER A 133 -2.89 11.81 4.68
N VAL A 134 -3.25 11.20 5.79
CA VAL A 134 -2.34 11.00 6.92
C VAL A 134 -2.12 9.52 7.18
N ASN A 135 -0.87 9.11 7.22
CA ASN A 135 -0.46 7.74 7.49
C ASN A 135 0.03 7.58 8.94
N LEU A 136 -0.67 6.73 9.69
CA LEU A 136 -0.30 6.44 11.07
C LEU A 136 1.01 5.65 11.20
N ALA A 137 1.35 4.83 10.20
CA ALA A 137 2.52 3.97 10.27
C ALA A 137 3.82 4.72 9.97
N THR A 138 3.75 5.70 9.05
CA THR A 138 4.88 6.58 8.71
C THR A 138 4.89 7.88 9.50
N GLU A 139 3.80 8.18 10.23
CA GLU A 139 3.59 9.44 10.96
C GLU A 139 3.71 10.68 10.05
N ARG A 140 3.24 10.57 8.80
CA ARG A 140 3.27 11.62 7.80
C ARG A 140 1.88 11.98 7.31
N ALA A 141 1.68 13.25 7.05
CA ALA A 141 0.56 13.80 6.31
C ALA A 141 1.04 14.24 4.93
N SER A 142 0.48 13.65 3.88
CA SER A 142 0.64 14.13 2.51
C SER A 142 -0.47 15.12 2.23
N VAL A 143 -0.12 16.37 1.93
CA VAL A 143 -1.05 17.47 1.71
C VAL A 143 -0.85 18.03 0.33
N MET A 144 -1.90 18.01 -0.47
CA MET A 144 -1.97 18.67 -1.76
C MET A 144 -2.64 20.03 -1.57
N PHE A 145 -1.93 21.09 -1.90
CA PHE A 145 -2.38 22.46 -1.64
C PHE A 145 -1.91 23.43 -2.71
N ASP A 146 -2.55 24.58 -2.78
CA ASP A 146 -2.16 25.70 -3.62
C ASP A 146 -1.08 26.53 -2.92
N PRO A 147 0.20 26.52 -3.38
CA PRO A 147 1.30 27.25 -2.74
C PRO A 147 1.15 28.77 -2.74
N GLU A 148 0.26 29.34 -3.59
CA GLU A 148 -0.01 30.79 -3.63
C GLU A 148 -1.02 31.19 -2.54
N ARG A 149 -1.78 30.23 -1.98
CA ARG A 149 -2.87 30.47 -1.02
C ARG A 149 -2.61 29.94 0.39
N VAL A 150 -1.79 28.92 0.50
CA VAL A 150 -1.51 28.21 1.77
C VAL A 150 -0.02 28.29 2.08
N SER A 151 0.31 28.84 3.21
CA SER A 151 1.67 28.83 3.73
C SER A 151 1.94 27.56 4.56
N MET A 152 3.20 27.21 4.73
CA MET A 152 3.62 26.12 5.60
C MET A 152 3.12 26.32 7.04
N GLU A 153 3.14 27.56 7.50
CA GLU A 153 2.71 27.96 8.85
C GLU A 153 1.22 27.72 9.08
N ASP A 154 0.39 27.85 8.03
CA ASP A 154 -1.05 27.55 8.10
C ASP A 154 -1.31 26.04 8.28
N LEU A 155 -0.52 25.18 7.59
CA LEU A 155 -0.58 23.74 7.72
C LEU A 155 -0.09 23.28 9.10
N GLU A 156 1.02 23.84 9.60
CA GLU A 156 1.51 23.57 10.96
C GLU A 156 0.48 23.96 12.01
N GLN A 157 -0.09 25.14 11.92
CA GLN A 157 -1.13 25.59 12.83
C GLN A 157 -2.40 24.73 12.76
N ALA A 158 -2.74 24.19 11.60
CA ALA A 158 -3.87 23.28 11.47
C ALA A 158 -3.62 21.96 12.21
N VAL A 159 -2.42 21.42 12.13
CA VAL A 159 -2.00 20.21 12.86
C VAL A 159 -1.96 20.47 14.37
N GLU A 160 -1.42 21.61 14.80
CA GLU A 160 -1.37 22.00 16.21
C GLU A 160 -2.77 22.25 16.79
N ARG A 161 -3.67 22.89 16.04
CA ARG A 161 -5.09 23.04 16.43
C ARG A 161 -5.81 21.71 16.57
N ALA A 162 -5.39 20.69 15.81
CA ALA A 162 -5.87 19.33 15.97
C ALA A 162 -5.30 18.61 17.22
N GLY A 163 -4.34 19.23 17.92
CA GLY A 163 -3.73 18.71 19.15
C GLY A 163 -2.53 17.79 18.90
N TYR A 164 -1.87 17.94 17.76
CA TYR A 164 -0.67 17.18 17.36
C TYR A 164 0.46 18.17 17.04
N HIS A 165 1.68 17.66 16.93
CA HIS A 165 2.84 18.51 16.62
C HIS A 165 3.38 18.16 15.24
N VAL A 166 3.79 19.17 14.48
CA VAL A 166 4.56 18.97 13.26
C VAL A 166 6.02 18.84 13.65
N GLY A 167 6.65 17.73 13.25
CA GLY A 167 8.08 17.52 13.47
C GLY A 167 8.91 18.49 12.62
N GLN A 168 10.17 18.70 13.00
CA GLN A 168 11.04 19.65 12.30
C GLN A 168 11.23 19.29 10.83
N PHE A 169 11.03 20.28 9.94
CA PHE A 169 11.36 20.19 8.53
C PHE A 169 12.88 20.25 8.33
N PRO A 170 13.42 19.56 7.32
CA PRO A 170 14.71 19.97 6.80
C PRO A 170 14.55 21.38 6.20
N ALA A 171 15.30 22.33 6.73
CA ALA A 171 15.25 23.72 6.30
C ALA A 171 15.44 23.81 4.77
N ALA A 172 14.61 24.64 4.12
CA ALA A 172 14.72 24.96 2.71
C ALA A 172 16.16 25.37 2.36
N VAL A 173 16.66 24.79 1.28
CA VAL A 173 18.02 24.99 0.77
C VAL A 173 18.22 26.46 0.40
N THR A 174 18.75 27.24 1.32
CA THR A 174 19.50 28.45 1.00
C THR A 174 20.93 28.01 0.72
N THR A 175 21.41 28.36 -0.46
CA THR A 175 22.75 28.13 -1.00
C THR A 175 23.88 28.35 0.02
N ALA A 176 24.33 27.24 0.64
CA ALA A 176 25.62 27.13 1.31
C ALA A 176 26.12 25.69 1.13
N PRO A 177 27.44 25.42 1.08
CA PRO A 177 28.00 24.17 0.58
C PRO A 177 27.54 22.96 1.41
N ALA A 178 27.13 21.93 0.70
CA ALA A 178 26.56 20.68 1.19
C ALA A 178 27.48 19.96 2.19
N THR A 179 27.09 20.04 3.45
CA THR A 179 27.55 19.06 4.45
C THR A 179 26.34 18.67 5.30
N GLN A 180 25.91 17.42 5.12
CA GLN A 180 24.96 16.62 5.92
C GLN A 180 23.49 16.57 5.48
N PRO A 181 23.09 15.58 4.65
CA PRO A 181 21.73 15.03 4.64
C PRO A 181 21.58 13.72 5.45
N ALA A 182 22.66 13.16 6.00
CA ALA A 182 22.59 11.89 6.77
C ALA A 182 21.93 12.01 8.15
N SER A 183 21.92 13.19 8.78
CA SER A 183 21.53 13.36 10.19
C SER A 183 20.02 13.23 10.46
N SER A 184 19.13 13.59 9.54
CA SER A 184 17.69 13.60 9.79
C SER A 184 17.04 12.20 9.73
N LYS A 185 17.57 11.30 8.90
CA LYS A 185 17.10 9.90 8.82
C LYS A 185 17.59 9.09 10.02
N ASP A 186 18.82 9.33 10.46
CA ASP A 186 19.39 8.70 11.65
C ASP A 186 18.70 9.17 12.94
N GLU A 187 18.33 10.44 13.05
CA GLU A 187 17.58 10.96 14.20
C GLU A 187 16.19 10.31 14.34
N ARG A 188 15.46 10.10 13.24
CA ARG A 188 14.15 9.41 13.26
C ARG A 188 14.29 7.95 13.69
N ALA A 189 15.31 7.26 13.19
CA ALA A 189 15.60 5.89 13.60
C ALA A 189 15.92 5.83 15.10
N LEU A 190 16.73 6.77 15.61
CA LEU A 190 17.07 6.90 17.04
C LEU A 190 15.83 7.23 17.90
N ARG A 191 14.95 8.12 17.45
CA ARG A 191 13.68 8.44 18.15
C ARG A 191 12.75 7.23 18.24
N ARG A 192 12.59 6.46 17.15
CA ARG A 192 11.79 5.21 17.15
C ARG A 192 12.40 4.16 18.08
N ASP A 193 13.72 4.02 18.10
CA ASP A 193 14.40 3.10 19.01
C ASP A 193 14.27 3.53 20.47
N ALA A 194 14.29 4.84 20.72
CA ALA A 194 14.02 5.39 22.04
C ALA A 194 12.56 5.12 22.49
N GLU A 195 11.58 5.28 21.58
CA GLU A 195 10.18 4.98 21.86
C GLU A 195 9.96 3.49 22.16
N ILE A 196 10.53 2.60 21.35
CA ILE A 196 10.47 1.15 21.57
C ILE A 196 11.08 0.79 22.93
N THR A 197 12.17 1.44 23.29
CA THR A 197 12.86 1.24 24.56
C THR A 197 12.03 1.76 25.74
N ASP A 198 11.39 2.92 25.59
CA ASP A 198 10.49 3.49 26.62
C ASP A 198 9.25 2.62 26.83
N LEU A 199 8.61 2.17 25.75
CA LEU A 199 7.48 1.24 25.81
C LEU A 199 7.88 -0.08 26.49
N LYS A 200 9.06 -0.63 26.16
CA LYS A 200 9.61 -1.83 26.82
C LYS A 200 9.79 -1.59 28.31
N ARG A 201 10.45 -0.50 28.70
CA ARG A 201 10.71 -0.15 30.09
C ARG A 201 9.40 0.02 30.88
N LYS A 202 8.43 0.75 30.34
CA LYS A 202 7.14 0.97 30.97
C LYS A 202 6.33 -0.33 31.10
N SER A 203 6.30 -1.15 30.05
CA SER A 203 5.58 -2.42 30.06
C SER A 203 6.15 -3.39 31.08
N PHE A 204 7.45 -3.70 31.00
CA PHE A 204 8.05 -4.68 31.91
C PHE A 204 8.18 -4.15 33.34
N GLY A 205 8.42 -2.86 33.53
CA GLY A 205 8.46 -2.23 34.84
C GLY A 205 7.09 -2.26 35.54
N SER A 206 6.04 -1.86 34.83
CA SER A 206 4.67 -1.94 35.39
C SER A 206 4.20 -3.37 35.60
N LEU A 207 4.57 -4.32 34.73
CA LEU A 207 4.25 -5.73 34.90
C LEU A 207 4.92 -6.31 36.14
N ALA A 208 6.20 -5.99 36.39
CA ALA A 208 6.90 -6.42 37.59
C ALA A 208 6.24 -5.89 38.86
N ILE A 209 5.83 -4.60 38.86
CA ILE A 209 5.09 -3.99 39.99
C ILE A 209 3.76 -4.71 40.16
N GLY A 210 2.99 -4.95 39.06
CA GLY A 210 1.70 -5.64 39.12
C GLY A 210 1.82 -7.08 39.65
N LEU A 211 2.84 -7.83 39.25
CA LEU A 211 3.10 -9.19 39.77
C LEU A 211 3.46 -9.19 41.25
N VAL A 212 4.26 -8.21 41.70
CA VAL A 212 4.57 -8.05 43.14
C VAL A 212 3.29 -7.71 43.94
N MET A 213 2.45 -6.81 43.40
CA MET A 213 1.17 -6.48 44.04
C MET A 213 0.25 -7.70 44.13
N MET A 214 0.17 -8.48 43.03
CA MET A 214 -0.58 -9.72 43.02
C MET A 214 -0.02 -10.74 44.03
N ALA A 215 1.31 -10.89 44.09
CA ALA A 215 1.94 -11.79 45.08
C ALA A 215 1.67 -11.36 46.53
N LEU A 216 1.72 -10.06 46.83
CA LEU A 216 1.39 -9.53 48.16
C LEU A 216 -0.08 -9.71 48.53
N MET A 217 -0.97 -9.75 47.55
CA MET A 217 -2.42 -9.87 47.78
C MET A 217 -2.88 -11.33 47.93
N TYR A 218 -2.28 -12.27 47.18
CA TYR A 218 -2.73 -13.66 47.11
C TYR A 218 -1.79 -14.67 47.80
N LEU A 219 -0.56 -14.30 48.15
CA LEU A 219 0.29 -15.18 48.96
C LEU A 219 -0.11 -15.10 50.41
N PRO A 220 -0.03 -16.23 51.18
CA PRO A 220 -0.39 -16.27 52.60
C PRO A 220 0.67 -15.54 53.44
N ILE A 221 0.65 -14.23 53.38
CA ILE A 221 1.53 -13.33 54.14
C ILE A 221 0.66 -12.64 55.19
N ASP A 222 1.01 -12.78 56.46
CA ASP A 222 0.26 -12.22 57.61
C ASP A 222 0.39 -10.66 57.65
N ILE A 223 -0.08 -10.00 56.63
CA ILE A 223 -0.16 -8.52 56.55
C ILE A 223 -1.64 -8.16 56.56
N SER A 224 -2.07 -7.33 57.50
CA SER A 224 -3.45 -6.87 57.53
C SER A 224 -3.77 -6.03 56.29
N MET A 225 -4.95 -6.19 55.70
CA MET A 225 -5.41 -5.42 54.55
C MET A 225 -5.41 -3.90 54.80
N ALA A 226 -5.62 -3.47 56.05
CA ALA A 226 -5.51 -2.07 56.45
C ALA A 226 -4.10 -1.49 56.22
N THR A 227 -3.04 -2.31 56.35
CA THR A 227 -1.65 -1.91 56.11
C THR A 227 -1.27 -2.05 54.63
N LEU A 228 -1.81 -3.08 53.95
CA LEU A 228 -1.50 -3.38 52.55
C LEU A 228 -2.15 -2.40 51.58
N ALA A 229 -3.41 -2.02 51.80
CA ALA A 229 -4.16 -1.17 50.88
C ALA A 229 -3.51 0.20 50.58
N PRO A 230 -2.95 0.97 51.54
CA PRO A 230 -2.18 2.18 51.25
C PRO A 230 -0.92 1.94 50.44
N ILE A 231 -0.23 0.83 50.63
CA ILE A 231 0.98 0.47 49.87
C ILE A 231 0.60 0.20 48.42
N LEU A 232 -0.47 -0.58 48.18
CA LEU A 232 -1.01 -0.89 46.87
C LEU A 232 -1.50 0.40 46.16
N LEU A 233 -2.15 1.34 46.88
CA LEU A 233 -2.56 2.64 46.37
C LEU A 233 -1.37 3.43 45.83
N ILE A 234 -0.28 3.51 46.60
CA ILE A 234 0.93 4.24 46.18
C ILE A 234 1.53 3.59 44.96
N ALA A 235 1.72 2.26 44.96
CA ALA A 235 2.28 1.54 43.82
C ALA A 235 1.43 1.70 42.56
N ALA A 236 0.10 1.57 42.68
CA ALA A 236 -0.82 1.77 41.56
C ALA A 236 -0.81 3.20 41.04
N THR A 237 -0.73 4.22 41.94
CA THR A 237 -0.62 5.65 41.54
C THR A 237 0.62 5.90 40.72
N VAL A 238 1.77 5.34 41.12
CA VAL A 238 3.02 5.48 40.34
C VAL A 238 2.85 4.91 38.94
N VAL A 239 2.28 3.73 38.80
CA VAL A 239 2.07 3.10 37.49
C VAL A 239 1.05 3.88 36.66
N GLN A 240 -0.06 4.32 37.29
CA GLN A 240 -1.12 5.08 36.62
C GLN A 240 -0.59 6.38 36.01
N VAL A 241 0.28 7.10 36.71
CA VAL A 241 0.84 8.36 36.24
C VAL A 241 2.01 8.13 35.26
N TRP A 242 2.96 7.26 35.61
CA TRP A 242 4.18 7.04 34.83
C TRP A 242 3.94 6.22 33.57
N ALA A 243 3.32 5.04 33.69
CA ALA A 243 3.09 4.14 32.58
C ALA A 243 1.76 4.43 31.88
N GLY A 244 0.66 4.70 32.66
CA GLY A 244 -0.68 4.96 32.18
C GLY A 244 -0.87 6.36 31.60
N GLY A 245 0.01 7.32 31.89
CA GLY A 245 -0.11 8.71 31.45
C GLY A 245 -0.29 8.91 29.94
N ILE A 246 0.23 8.00 29.12
CA ILE A 246 0.05 7.99 27.66
C ILE A 246 -1.43 7.83 27.27
N PHE A 247 -2.17 6.96 27.97
CA PHE A 247 -3.60 6.72 27.71
C PHE A 247 -4.45 7.93 28.12
N TYR A 248 -4.14 8.54 29.26
CA TYR A 248 -4.87 9.71 29.76
C TYR A 248 -4.69 10.94 28.87
N LYS A 249 -3.46 11.21 28.42
CA LYS A 249 -3.19 12.31 27.49
C LYS A 249 -3.96 12.13 26.19
N ALA A 250 -3.92 10.94 25.60
CA ALA A 250 -4.60 10.62 24.35
C ALA A 250 -6.14 10.61 24.49
N ALA A 251 -6.68 10.11 25.61
CA ALA A 251 -8.10 10.15 25.92
C ALA A 251 -8.61 11.57 26.12
N TRP A 252 -7.87 12.40 26.86
CA TRP A 252 -8.20 13.82 27.07
C TRP A 252 -8.20 14.61 25.77
N ALA A 253 -7.18 14.40 24.91
CA ALA A 253 -7.12 15.01 23.60
C ALA A 253 -8.31 14.61 22.71
N ALA A 254 -8.74 13.34 22.78
CA ALA A 254 -9.93 12.87 22.08
C ALA A 254 -11.22 13.50 22.63
N GLY A 255 -11.35 13.55 23.96
CA GLY A 255 -12.52 14.08 24.65
C GLY A 255 -12.78 15.56 24.42
N LYS A 256 -11.73 16.40 24.35
CA LYS A 256 -11.83 17.83 24.01
C LYS A 256 -12.56 18.11 22.70
N HIS A 257 -12.57 17.14 21.78
CA HIS A 257 -13.18 17.23 20.46
C HIS A 257 -14.45 16.36 20.30
N GLY A 258 -15.05 15.94 21.43
CA GLY A 258 -16.26 15.12 21.42
C GLY A 258 -16.11 13.75 20.76
N SER A 259 -14.89 13.20 20.73
CA SER A 259 -14.60 11.86 20.18
C SER A 259 -14.06 10.94 21.25
N ALA A 260 -14.32 9.65 21.09
CA ALA A 260 -13.75 8.59 21.93
C ALA A 260 -12.87 7.65 21.07
N ASN A 261 -11.80 7.14 21.66
CA ASN A 261 -10.90 6.23 21.02
C ASN A 261 -10.52 5.07 21.96
N MET A 262 -9.70 4.15 21.48
CA MET A 262 -9.15 3.04 22.26
C MET A 262 -8.57 3.48 23.60
N ASN A 263 -7.80 4.60 23.62
CA ASN A 263 -7.19 5.12 24.85
C ASN A 263 -8.25 5.58 25.85
N THR A 264 -9.42 6.03 25.38
CA THR A 264 -10.56 6.41 26.23
C THR A 264 -11.08 5.20 26.98
N LEU A 265 -11.23 4.04 26.33
CA LEU A 265 -11.68 2.81 26.98
C LEU A 265 -10.71 2.37 28.09
N VAL A 266 -9.41 2.37 27.77
CA VAL A 266 -8.36 2.01 28.74
C VAL A 266 -8.32 2.99 29.91
N ALA A 267 -8.34 4.29 29.63
CA ALA A 267 -8.32 5.33 30.67
C ALA A 267 -9.54 5.24 31.57
N VAL A 268 -10.74 5.06 31.02
CA VAL A 268 -11.98 4.90 31.80
C VAL A 268 -11.93 3.61 32.61
N GLY A 269 -11.63 2.47 32.00
CA GLY A 269 -11.61 1.17 32.69
C GLY A 269 -10.60 1.15 33.85
N THR A 270 -9.35 1.63 33.61
CA THR A 270 -8.34 1.68 34.68
C THR A 270 -8.66 2.74 35.74
N SER A 271 -9.34 3.87 35.35
CA SER A 271 -9.79 4.86 36.34
C SER A 271 -10.91 4.34 37.22
N VAL A 272 -11.84 3.55 36.69
CA VAL A 272 -12.91 2.93 37.49
C VAL A 272 -12.30 1.95 38.49
N ALA A 273 -11.42 1.05 38.06
CA ALA A 273 -10.75 0.11 38.94
C ALA A 273 -9.92 0.79 40.04
N TYR A 274 -9.07 1.73 39.65
CA TYR A 274 -8.25 2.52 40.59
C TYR A 274 -9.10 3.39 41.50
N GLY A 275 -10.11 4.11 40.95
CA GLY A 275 -10.95 5.04 41.68
C GLY A 275 -11.81 4.36 42.75
N TYR A 276 -12.41 3.20 42.42
CA TYR A 276 -13.14 2.38 43.38
C TYR A 276 -12.22 1.94 44.53
N SER A 277 -11.10 1.33 44.23
CA SER A 277 -10.13 0.89 45.20
C SER A 277 -9.59 2.02 46.07
N ALA A 278 -9.29 3.18 45.47
CA ALA A 278 -8.84 4.36 46.19
C ALA A 278 -9.94 4.91 47.13
N PHE A 279 -11.20 4.91 46.69
CA PHE A 279 -12.35 5.33 47.54
C PHE A 279 -12.48 4.44 48.75
N VAL A 280 -12.51 3.13 48.59
CA VAL A 280 -12.64 2.16 49.70
C VAL A 280 -11.42 2.23 50.64
N THR A 281 -10.21 2.45 50.11
CA THR A 281 -8.99 2.60 50.91
C THR A 281 -8.92 3.88 51.73
N LEU A 282 -9.31 5.03 51.13
CA LEU A 282 -9.20 6.33 51.78
C LEU A 282 -10.39 6.72 52.67
N TRP A 283 -11.57 6.17 52.35
CA TRP A 283 -12.81 6.46 53.12
C TRP A 283 -13.53 5.14 53.54
N PRO A 284 -12.90 4.25 54.35
CA PRO A 284 -13.45 2.92 54.66
C PRO A 284 -14.79 3.04 55.43
N ASN A 285 -14.91 3.95 56.36
CA ASN A 285 -16.15 4.18 57.15
C ASN A 285 -17.34 4.65 56.27
N LEU A 286 -17.07 5.32 55.14
CA LEU A 286 -18.11 5.77 54.22
C LEU A 286 -18.47 4.62 53.25
N ALA A 287 -17.50 3.84 52.83
CA ALA A 287 -17.72 2.64 52.03
C ALA A 287 -18.59 1.63 52.79
N GLU A 288 -18.30 1.42 54.07
CA GLU A 288 -19.08 0.54 54.98
C GLU A 288 -20.51 1.02 55.14
N ARG A 289 -20.75 2.37 55.27
CA ARG A 289 -22.09 2.94 55.29
C ARG A 289 -22.91 2.74 54.03
N TRP A 290 -22.22 2.58 52.90
CA TRP A 290 -22.84 2.38 51.59
C TRP A 290 -22.86 0.87 51.24
N GLU A 291 -22.53 -0.01 52.16
CA GLU A 291 -22.49 -1.47 52.00
C GLU A 291 -21.61 -1.90 50.81
N LEU A 292 -20.53 -1.09 50.51
CA LEU A 292 -19.59 -1.42 49.46
C LEU A 292 -18.59 -2.47 49.95
N PRO A 293 -18.38 -3.56 49.20
CA PRO A 293 -17.40 -4.56 49.55
C PRO A 293 -15.97 -4.02 49.52
N PHE A 294 -15.09 -4.47 50.42
CA PHE A 294 -13.69 -4.04 50.47
C PHE A 294 -12.83 -4.81 49.48
N ASP A 295 -13.26 -4.76 48.19
CA ASP A 295 -12.54 -5.38 47.08
C ASP A 295 -11.57 -4.37 46.46
N LEU A 296 -10.31 -4.77 46.33
CA LEU A 296 -9.28 -3.91 45.73
C LEU A 296 -8.94 -4.39 44.32
N TYR A 297 -8.95 -3.47 43.36
CA TYR A 297 -8.65 -3.70 41.93
C TYR A 297 -7.35 -2.97 41.49
N TYR A 298 -6.47 -2.63 42.41
CA TYR A 298 -5.22 -1.92 42.10
C TYR A 298 -4.30 -2.74 41.18
N GLU A 299 -4.11 -4.03 41.48
CA GLU A 299 -3.31 -4.96 40.69
C GLU A 299 -3.92 -5.13 39.28
N SER A 300 -5.25 -5.21 39.22
CA SER A 300 -5.97 -5.30 37.95
C SER A 300 -5.70 -4.08 37.08
N ALA A 301 -5.81 -2.85 37.63
CA ALA A 301 -5.52 -1.63 36.88
C ALA A 301 -4.08 -1.59 36.38
N VAL A 302 -3.12 -2.00 37.22
CA VAL A 302 -1.68 -2.02 36.90
C VAL A 302 -1.38 -3.08 35.83
N ILE A 303 -1.93 -4.27 35.94
CA ILE A 303 -1.72 -5.37 34.98
C ILE A 303 -2.36 -5.04 33.63
N ILE A 304 -3.57 -4.43 33.60
CA ILE A 304 -4.21 -3.97 32.36
C ILE A 304 -3.30 -2.99 31.62
N ILE A 305 -2.79 -1.96 32.30
CA ILE A 305 -1.85 -0.99 31.72
C ILE A 305 -0.61 -1.71 31.17
N SER A 306 -0.05 -2.64 31.95
CA SER A 306 1.17 -3.38 31.61
C SER A 306 0.99 -4.24 30.35
N LEU A 307 -0.10 -4.99 30.26
CA LEU A 307 -0.40 -5.88 29.15
C LEU A 307 -0.72 -5.10 27.86
N ILE A 308 -1.44 -3.99 27.97
CA ILE A 308 -1.71 -3.12 26.81
C ILE A 308 -0.42 -2.46 26.32
N LEU A 309 0.45 -1.99 27.21
CA LEU A 309 1.76 -1.45 26.85
C LEU A 309 2.66 -2.53 26.23
N MET A 310 2.58 -3.78 26.72
CA MET A 310 3.29 -4.91 26.11
C MET A 310 2.80 -5.19 24.69
N GLY A 311 1.49 -5.15 24.47
CA GLY A 311 0.92 -5.24 23.14
C GLY A 311 1.45 -4.14 22.21
N ARG A 312 1.49 -2.90 22.67
CA ARG A 312 2.06 -1.76 21.91
C ARG A 312 3.56 -1.89 21.66
N TRP A 313 4.32 -2.39 22.62
CA TRP A 313 5.74 -2.65 22.42
C TRP A 313 5.99 -3.73 21.35
N LEU A 314 5.23 -4.83 21.40
CA LEU A 314 5.29 -5.88 20.39
C LEU A 314 4.91 -5.36 19.00
N GLU A 315 3.88 -4.51 18.93
CA GLU A 315 3.46 -3.80 17.72
C GLU A 315 4.58 -2.91 17.16
N ALA A 316 5.16 -2.02 17.98
CA ALA A 316 6.22 -1.13 17.57
C ALA A 316 7.46 -1.90 17.09
N ARG A 317 7.81 -3.00 17.77
CA ARG A 317 8.88 -3.92 17.36
C ARG A 317 8.60 -4.58 16.01
N ALA A 318 7.37 -5.01 15.78
CA ALA A 318 6.98 -5.63 14.51
C ALA A 318 6.97 -4.63 13.35
N LYS A 319 6.48 -3.41 13.57
CA LYS A 319 6.56 -2.31 12.59
C LYS A 319 8.00 -1.99 12.20
N ARG A 320 8.95 -2.01 13.14
CA ARG A 320 10.38 -1.85 12.86
C ARG A 320 10.88 -2.91 11.87
N SER A 321 10.49 -4.16 12.07
CA SER A 321 10.87 -5.29 11.22
C SER A 321 10.29 -5.20 9.80
N THR A 322 9.13 -4.57 9.61
CA THR A 322 8.52 -4.42 8.28
C THR A 322 9.19 -3.37 7.40
N GLY A 323 9.87 -2.36 7.98
CA GLY A 323 10.66 -1.38 7.23
C GLY A 323 12.06 -1.88 6.78
N GLU A 324 12.42 -3.13 7.08
CA GLU A 324 13.73 -3.69 6.70
C GLU A 324 13.88 -3.88 5.19
N ALA A 325 12.80 -4.16 4.45
CA ALA A 325 12.84 -4.31 3.00
C ALA A 325 13.26 -3.00 2.29
N ILE A 326 12.69 -1.86 2.69
CA ILE A 326 13.10 -0.55 2.15
C ILE A 326 14.56 -0.24 2.52
N ARG A 327 14.97 -0.50 3.75
CA ARG A 327 16.36 -0.31 4.17
C ARG A 327 17.32 -1.21 3.42
N ALA A 328 16.90 -2.43 3.07
CA ALA A 328 17.69 -3.33 2.23
C ALA A 328 17.89 -2.75 0.83
N LEU A 329 16.80 -2.22 0.20
CA LEU A 329 16.88 -1.54 -1.09
C LEU A 329 17.80 -0.30 -1.02
N MET A 330 17.65 0.55 -0.01
CA MET A 330 18.54 1.71 0.20
C MET A 330 19.99 1.32 0.44
N GLY A 331 20.24 0.18 1.09
CA GLY A 331 21.60 -0.37 1.32
C GLY A 331 22.26 -0.93 0.06
N LEU A 332 21.52 -1.01 -1.05
CA LEU A 332 22.09 -1.39 -2.35
C LEU A 332 22.89 -0.26 -3.00
N GLN A 333 22.59 0.99 -2.70
CA GLN A 333 23.28 2.14 -3.25
C GLN A 333 24.78 2.11 -2.91
N ALA A 334 25.63 2.41 -3.91
CA ALA A 334 27.06 2.61 -3.69
C ALA A 334 27.28 3.92 -2.91
N THR A 335 28.33 4.00 -2.12
CA THR A 335 28.67 5.20 -1.36
C THR A 335 29.64 6.11 -2.12
N THR A 336 30.39 5.54 -3.08
CA THR A 336 31.37 6.25 -3.89
C THR A 336 31.25 5.85 -5.36
N ALA A 337 31.66 6.73 -6.25
CA ALA A 337 31.74 6.51 -7.69
C ALA A 337 33.13 6.84 -8.19
N ARG A 338 33.67 6.01 -9.11
CA ARG A 338 34.94 6.25 -9.77
C ARG A 338 34.75 7.00 -11.06
N VAL A 339 34.93 8.33 -10.99
CA VAL A 339 34.73 9.23 -12.11
C VAL A 339 36.02 9.43 -12.90
N VAL A 340 35.91 9.43 -14.21
CA VAL A 340 37.03 9.72 -15.11
C VAL A 340 36.97 11.21 -15.51
N ARG A 341 37.84 12.03 -14.96
CA ARG A 341 37.95 13.45 -15.26
C ARG A 341 39.38 13.76 -15.76
N ASP A 342 39.51 14.44 -16.88
CA ASP A 342 40.78 14.80 -17.50
C ASP A 342 41.75 13.60 -17.70
N GLY A 343 41.19 12.41 -17.98
CA GLY A 343 41.95 11.18 -18.16
C GLY A 343 42.43 10.51 -16.88
N ALA A 344 42.12 11.04 -15.70
CA ALA A 344 42.42 10.45 -14.42
C ALA A 344 41.16 9.86 -13.74
N GLU A 345 41.32 8.68 -13.11
CA GLU A 345 40.28 8.07 -12.30
C GLU A 345 40.34 8.62 -10.86
N VAL A 346 39.22 9.18 -10.41
CA VAL A 346 39.09 9.73 -9.05
C VAL A 346 37.86 9.14 -8.38
N ASP A 347 38.03 8.58 -7.18
CA ASP A 347 36.90 8.11 -6.36
C ASP A 347 36.29 9.32 -5.61
N ILE A 348 35.02 9.61 -5.89
CA ILE A 348 34.29 10.71 -5.25
C ILE A 348 33.04 10.16 -4.54
N PRO A 349 32.53 10.84 -3.49
CA PRO A 349 31.23 10.54 -2.93
C PRO A 349 30.14 10.60 -3.98
N ILE A 350 29.11 9.72 -3.87
CA ILE A 350 28.06 9.62 -4.89
C ILE A 350 27.27 10.92 -5.05
N GLU A 351 27.17 11.72 -3.99
CA GLU A 351 26.47 13.00 -3.98
C GLU A 351 27.17 14.08 -4.83
N GLN A 352 28.42 13.86 -5.22
CA GLN A 352 29.24 14.75 -6.04
C GLN A 352 29.25 14.36 -7.52
N VAL A 353 28.61 13.26 -7.88
CA VAL A 353 28.44 12.83 -9.27
C VAL A 353 27.40 13.71 -9.94
N VAL A 354 27.70 14.18 -11.13
CA VAL A 354 26.79 15.00 -11.94
C VAL A 354 26.43 14.32 -13.26
N VAL A 355 25.30 14.70 -13.85
CA VAL A 355 24.88 14.23 -15.17
C VAL A 355 25.95 14.58 -16.20
N GLY A 356 26.36 13.59 -17.01
CA GLY A 356 27.40 13.70 -18.02
C GLY A 356 28.78 13.22 -17.58
N ASP A 357 29.02 12.97 -16.28
CA ASP A 357 30.25 12.37 -15.80
C ASP A 357 30.46 10.96 -16.41
N LEU A 358 31.71 10.65 -16.74
CA LEU A 358 32.11 9.31 -17.17
C LEU A 358 32.54 8.52 -15.94
N VAL A 359 31.87 7.41 -15.70
CA VAL A 359 32.06 6.56 -14.52
C VAL A 359 32.56 5.18 -14.95
N ARG A 360 33.66 4.71 -14.35
CA ARG A 360 34.19 3.36 -14.56
C ARG A 360 33.72 2.41 -13.48
N VAL A 361 33.25 1.23 -13.92
CA VAL A 361 32.85 0.13 -13.02
C VAL A 361 33.67 -1.11 -13.33
N ARG A 362 34.28 -1.69 -12.30
CA ARG A 362 35.12 -2.90 -12.38
C ARG A 362 34.31 -4.14 -11.95
N PRO A 363 34.80 -5.36 -12.27
CA PRO A 363 34.15 -6.57 -11.81
C PRO A 363 34.00 -6.61 -10.27
N GLY A 364 32.82 -6.99 -9.81
CA GLY A 364 32.45 -7.03 -8.39
C GLY A 364 32.02 -5.70 -7.78
N GLU A 365 32.15 -4.58 -8.52
CA GLU A 365 31.68 -3.27 -8.06
C GLU A 365 30.19 -3.08 -8.39
N LYS A 366 29.53 -2.26 -7.57
CA LYS A 366 28.15 -1.79 -7.84
C LYS A 366 28.19 -0.62 -8.81
N VAL A 367 27.23 -0.55 -9.71
CA VAL A 367 26.95 0.63 -10.52
C VAL A 367 26.44 1.75 -9.59
N PRO A 368 27.13 2.92 -9.52
CA PRO A 368 26.77 3.93 -8.51
C PRO A 368 25.51 4.73 -8.86
N VAL A 369 25.30 5.09 -10.12
CA VAL A 369 24.18 5.90 -10.64
C VAL A 369 23.73 5.37 -11.99
N ASP A 370 22.60 5.84 -12.50
CA ASP A 370 22.09 5.42 -13.81
C ASP A 370 22.85 6.09 -14.96
N GLY A 371 23.00 5.37 -16.07
CA GLY A 371 23.70 5.90 -17.24
C GLY A 371 23.67 4.97 -18.45
N VAL A 372 24.42 5.36 -19.50
CA VAL A 372 24.56 4.63 -20.77
C VAL A 372 26.02 4.23 -20.96
N ILE A 373 26.28 2.96 -21.28
CA ILE A 373 27.63 2.47 -21.54
C ILE A 373 28.21 3.15 -22.77
N VAL A 374 29.41 3.71 -22.63
CA VAL A 374 30.16 4.34 -23.73
C VAL A 374 31.26 3.41 -24.23
N GLU A 375 31.93 2.70 -23.33
CA GLU A 375 33.09 1.86 -23.63
C GLU A 375 33.09 0.59 -22.79
N GLY A 376 33.47 -0.53 -23.37
CA GLY A 376 33.56 -1.81 -22.69
C GLY A 376 32.31 -2.66 -22.81
N ARG A 377 32.38 -3.88 -22.31
CA ARG A 377 31.27 -4.83 -22.23
C ARG A 377 31.36 -5.60 -20.93
N SER A 378 30.19 -5.88 -20.35
CA SER A 378 30.12 -6.65 -19.12
C SER A 378 28.80 -7.41 -19.00
N THR A 379 28.73 -8.23 -17.96
CA THR A 379 27.49 -8.87 -17.54
C THR A 379 27.09 -8.30 -16.18
N LEU A 380 25.88 -7.79 -16.09
CA LEU A 380 25.35 -7.16 -14.87
C LEU A 380 24.33 -8.06 -14.19
N ASP A 381 24.44 -8.21 -12.89
CA ASP A 381 23.41 -8.81 -12.04
C ASP A 381 22.39 -7.72 -11.65
N GLU A 382 21.24 -7.79 -12.27
CA GLU A 382 20.11 -6.86 -12.04
C GLU A 382 19.04 -7.49 -11.11
N SER A 383 19.30 -8.69 -10.56
CA SER A 383 18.33 -9.49 -9.77
C SER A 383 17.76 -8.75 -8.56
N MET A 384 18.54 -7.83 -7.99
CA MET A 384 18.13 -7.01 -6.84
C MET A 384 17.03 -6.00 -7.16
N LEU A 385 16.86 -5.65 -8.44
CA LEU A 385 15.87 -4.70 -8.93
C LEU A 385 14.75 -5.40 -9.72
N THR A 386 15.14 -6.29 -10.64
CA THR A 386 14.19 -6.97 -11.54
C THR A 386 13.61 -8.26 -10.94
N GLY A 387 14.30 -8.84 -9.96
CA GLY A 387 13.98 -10.18 -9.41
C GLY A 387 14.41 -11.34 -10.31
N GLU A 388 15.07 -11.07 -11.45
CA GLU A 388 15.55 -12.09 -12.39
C GLU A 388 16.96 -12.55 -12.00
N SER A 389 17.16 -13.86 -11.82
CA SER A 389 18.43 -14.41 -11.33
C SER A 389 19.52 -14.54 -12.42
N VAL A 390 19.20 -14.31 -13.69
CA VAL A 390 20.15 -14.46 -14.80
C VAL A 390 20.82 -13.12 -15.09
N PRO A 391 22.15 -13.01 -14.98
CA PRO A 391 22.85 -11.78 -15.30
C PRO A 391 22.71 -11.41 -16.78
N VAL A 392 22.55 -10.12 -17.05
CA VAL A 392 22.31 -9.54 -18.38
C VAL A 392 23.59 -9.03 -18.99
N GLY A 393 23.89 -9.43 -20.25
CA GLY A 393 25.03 -8.89 -21.01
C GLY A 393 24.75 -7.47 -21.49
N LYS A 394 25.66 -6.52 -21.22
CA LYS A 394 25.54 -5.11 -21.59
C LYS A 394 26.80 -4.64 -22.34
N GLY A 395 26.61 -3.77 -23.33
CA GLY A 395 27.68 -3.18 -24.15
C GLY A 395 27.44 -1.69 -24.46
N PRO A 396 28.28 -1.09 -25.32
CA PRO A 396 28.11 0.32 -25.67
C PRO A 396 26.72 0.61 -26.24
N GLY A 397 26.08 1.66 -25.71
CA GLY A 397 24.71 2.07 -26.05
C GLY A 397 23.62 1.49 -25.14
N ASP A 398 23.94 0.51 -24.29
CA ASP A 398 22.98 -0.07 -23.36
C ASP A 398 22.89 0.74 -22.06
N ASP A 399 21.68 0.80 -21.49
CA ASP A 399 21.42 1.44 -20.21
C ASP A 399 21.92 0.59 -19.04
N VAL A 400 22.48 1.24 -18.03
CA VAL A 400 22.85 0.66 -16.75
C VAL A 400 22.12 1.37 -15.61
N ILE A 401 21.67 0.58 -14.64
CA ILE A 401 20.89 1.06 -13.51
C ILE A 401 21.75 1.04 -12.26
N GLY A 402 21.67 2.11 -11.48
CA GLY A 402 22.36 2.21 -10.20
C GLY A 402 21.95 1.07 -9.25
N ALA A 403 22.89 0.64 -8.41
CA ALA A 403 22.77 -0.50 -7.47
C ALA A 403 22.88 -1.91 -8.08
N THR A 404 22.89 -2.08 -9.41
CA THR A 404 23.20 -3.36 -10.04
C THR A 404 24.68 -3.74 -9.84
N VAL A 405 25.02 -5.03 -9.90
CA VAL A 405 26.37 -5.51 -9.63
C VAL A 405 27.04 -5.95 -10.92
N ASN A 406 28.21 -5.40 -11.18
CA ASN A 406 29.03 -5.82 -12.31
C ASN A 406 29.70 -7.17 -11.98
N THR A 407 29.46 -8.21 -12.80
CA THR A 407 29.95 -9.56 -12.53
C THR A 407 31.25 -9.86 -13.25
N THR A 408 31.39 -9.44 -14.52
CA THR A 408 32.55 -9.83 -15.34
C THR A 408 33.31 -8.61 -15.84
N GLY A 409 33.49 -8.28 -16.99
CA GLY A 409 34.24 -7.19 -17.63
C GLY A 409 34.34 -5.84 -16.90
N SER A 410 35.02 -4.89 -17.47
CA SER A 410 35.05 -3.49 -17.01
C SER A 410 34.44 -2.61 -18.08
N PHE A 411 33.67 -1.62 -17.70
CA PHE A 411 33.05 -0.67 -18.64
C PHE A 411 33.07 0.75 -18.09
N VAL A 412 32.94 1.70 -18.99
CA VAL A 412 32.75 3.12 -18.71
C VAL A 412 31.39 3.53 -19.23
N PHE A 413 30.62 4.17 -18.40
CA PHE A 413 29.30 4.69 -18.77
C PHE A 413 29.23 6.20 -18.52
N ARG A 414 28.33 6.86 -19.25
CA ARG A 414 27.99 8.27 -19.07
C ARG A 414 26.77 8.36 -18.18
N THR A 415 26.87 9.12 -17.11
CA THR A 415 25.79 9.34 -16.15
C THR A 415 24.62 10.09 -16.82
N THR A 416 23.41 9.55 -16.69
CA THR A 416 22.16 10.16 -17.19
C THR A 416 21.26 10.66 -16.08
N LYS A 417 21.22 9.94 -14.92
CA LYS A 417 20.40 10.34 -13.75
C LYS A 417 21.22 10.25 -12.48
N VAL A 418 21.01 11.19 -11.56
CA VAL A 418 21.74 11.27 -10.27
C VAL A 418 20.77 11.57 -9.12
N GLY A 419 21.17 11.27 -7.89
CA GLY A 419 20.41 11.62 -6.68
C GLY A 419 19.01 11.06 -6.65
N GLU A 420 17.99 11.91 -6.48
CA GLU A 420 16.58 11.52 -6.37
C GLU A 420 15.97 11.07 -7.70
N ASP A 421 16.58 11.41 -8.83
CA ASP A 421 16.12 11.03 -10.17
C ASP A 421 16.57 9.63 -10.59
N THR A 422 17.45 8.98 -9.83
CA THR A 422 17.88 7.59 -10.13
C THR A 422 16.70 6.61 -10.00
N THR A 423 16.73 5.58 -10.85
CA THR A 423 15.71 4.51 -10.84
C THR A 423 15.54 3.90 -9.45
N LEU A 424 16.63 3.64 -8.72
CA LEU A 424 16.55 3.14 -7.34
C LEU A 424 15.83 4.13 -6.41
N ALA A 425 16.13 5.43 -6.50
CA ALA A 425 15.48 6.44 -5.67
C ALA A 425 13.96 6.53 -5.97
N GLN A 426 13.58 6.44 -7.25
CA GLN A 426 12.17 6.40 -7.66
C GLN A 426 11.46 5.14 -7.16
N ILE A 427 12.11 3.97 -7.20
CA ILE A 427 11.59 2.71 -6.63
C ILE A 427 11.32 2.89 -5.12
N VAL A 428 12.29 3.42 -4.38
CA VAL A 428 12.16 3.68 -2.93
C VAL A 428 10.98 4.62 -2.66
N ARG A 429 10.86 5.71 -3.43
CA ARG A 429 9.75 6.67 -3.31
C ARG A 429 8.39 6.02 -3.56
N LEU A 430 8.25 5.25 -4.63
CA LEU A 430 7.00 4.54 -4.93
C LEU A 430 6.60 3.57 -3.82
N VAL A 431 7.57 2.86 -3.21
CA VAL A 431 7.29 1.97 -2.07
C VAL A 431 6.91 2.77 -0.83
N GLU A 432 7.52 3.92 -0.57
CA GLU A 432 7.14 4.83 0.53
C GLU A 432 5.74 5.39 0.32
N GLU A 433 5.38 5.87 -0.87
CA GLU A 433 4.04 6.33 -1.25
C GLU A 433 2.99 5.21 -1.07
N ALA A 434 3.32 3.99 -1.51
CA ALA A 434 2.44 2.83 -1.34
C ALA A 434 2.14 2.53 0.13
N GLN A 435 3.15 2.63 0.99
CA GLN A 435 2.99 2.46 2.44
C GLN A 435 2.21 3.63 3.07
N GLY A 436 2.25 4.81 2.43
CA GLY A 436 1.52 6.01 2.81
C GLY A 436 0.03 5.96 2.52
N SER A 437 -0.38 5.25 1.48
CA SER A 437 -1.77 5.21 1.02
C SER A 437 -2.67 4.36 1.91
N LYS A 438 -3.95 4.77 2.05
CA LYS A 438 -4.96 4.00 2.81
C LYS A 438 -5.81 3.15 1.87
N ALA A 439 -5.72 1.83 2.05
CA ALA A 439 -6.60 0.90 1.35
C ALA A 439 -8.09 1.08 1.72
N PRO A 440 -9.03 0.76 0.81
CA PRO A 440 -10.47 0.81 1.07
C PRO A 440 -10.88 0.01 2.31
N MET A 441 -10.31 -1.18 2.51
CA MET A 441 -10.56 -2.00 3.71
C MET A 441 -10.09 -1.33 5.00
N GLN A 442 -9.02 -0.54 4.96
CA GLN A 442 -8.56 0.24 6.10
C GLN A 442 -9.54 1.37 6.42
N ARG A 443 -10.00 2.12 5.41
CA ARG A 443 -11.02 3.18 5.57
C ARG A 443 -12.32 2.61 6.18
N MET A 444 -12.73 1.42 5.77
CA MET A 444 -13.88 0.71 6.36
C MET A 444 -13.64 0.36 7.83
N ALA A 445 -12.48 -0.21 8.17
CA ALA A 445 -12.12 -0.55 9.55
C ALA A 445 -12.11 0.69 10.47
N ASP A 446 -11.58 1.82 9.98
CA ASP A 446 -11.55 3.10 10.69
C ASP A 446 -12.97 3.62 10.97
N THR A 447 -13.88 3.45 10.00
CA THR A 447 -15.29 3.86 10.14
C THR A 447 -16.00 3.02 11.18
N VAL A 448 -15.81 1.69 11.14
CA VAL A 448 -16.37 0.75 12.14
C VAL A 448 -15.88 1.10 13.54
N SER A 449 -14.57 1.34 13.71
CA SER A 449 -13.99 1.73 15.00
C SER A 449 -14.61 3.01 15.58
N GLY A 450 -14.97 3.96 14.73
CA GLY A 450 -15.57 5.24 15.15
C GLY A 450 -16.95 5.10 15.81
N TYR A 451 -17.74 4.11 15.39
CA TYR A 451 -19.04 3.80 16.00
C TYR A 451 -18.94 2.82 17.15
N PHE A 452 -17.97 1.93 17.09
CA PHE A 452 -17.82 0.83 18.04
C PHE A 452 -17.55 1.31 19.48
N VAL A 453 -16.64 2.29 19.65
CA VAL A 453 -16.23 2.77 20.97
C VAL A 453 -17.38 3.42 21.77
N PRO A 454 -18.18 4.33 21.23
CA PRO A 454 -19.38 4.84 21.93
C PRO A 454 -20.39 3.75 22.31
N ILE A 455 -20.62 2.78 21.40
CA ILE A 455 -21.53 1.65 21.67
C ILE A 455 -21.03 0.84 22.86
N VAL A 456 -19.75 0.55 22.93
CA VAL A 456 -19.13 -0.20 24.02
C VAL A 456 -19.28 0.52 25.37
N LEU A 457 -19.09 1.84 25.40
CA LEU A 457 -19.30 2.63 26.62
C LEU A 457 -20.74 2.48 27.15
N VAL A 458 -21.72 2.48 26.23
CA VAL A 458 -23.14 2.27 26.59
C VAL A 458 -23.36 0.83 27.07
N VAL A 459 -22.80 -0.18 26.37
CA VAL A 459 -22.90 -1.58 26.76
C VAL A 459 -22.29 -1.81 28.14
N SER A 460 -21.12 -1.26 28.42
CA SER A 460 -20.47 -1.35 29.74
C SER A 460 -21.33 -0.72 30.83
N LEU A 461 -21.91 0.46 30.59
CA LEU A 461 -22.83 1.10 31.52
C LEU A 461 -24.08 0.26 31.77
N LEU A 462 -24.69 -0.28 30.71
CA LEU A 462 -25.85 -1.18 30.84
C LEU A 462 -25.52 -2.48 31.58
N THR A 463 -24.32 -3.02 31.36
CA THR A 463 -23.82 -4.19 32.09
C THR A 463 -23.66 -3.87 33.57
N PHE A 464 -23.06 -2.72 33.91
CA PHE A 464 -22.94 -2.27 35.30
C PHE A 464 -24.32 -2.15 35.95
N LEU A 465 -25.26 -1.41 35.34
CA LEU A 465 -26.62 -1.21 35.90
C LEU A 465 -27.37 -2.53 35.99
N GLY A 466 -27.20 -3.44 35.01
CA GLY A 466 -27.82 -4.74 35.02
C GLY A 466 -27.40 -5.58 36.24
N TRP A 467 -26.10 -5.71 36.48
CA TRP A 467 -25.58 -6.46 37.64
C TRP A 467 -25.82 -5.75 38.95
N TYR A 468 -25.80 -4.44 39.02
CA TYR A 468 -26.05 -3.64 40.22
C TYR A 468 -27.49 -3.80 40.71
N PHE A 469 -28.48 -3.76 39.80
CA PHE A 469 -29.90 -3.82 40.17
C PHE A 469 -30.49 -5.23 40.18
N PHE A 470 -29.94 -6.17 39.41
CA PHE A 470 -30.50 -7.52 39.22
C PHE A 470 -29.51 -8.62 39.56
N GLY A 471 -28.31 -8.30 40.04
CA GLY A 471 -27.32 -9.26 40.50
C GLY A 471 -27.72 -9.89 41.85
N PRO A 472 -27.05 -10.97 42.25
CA PRO A 472 -27.22 -11.56 43.58
C PRO A 472 -26.88 -10.56 44.68
N ASP A 473 -27.74 -10.40 45.69
CA ASP A 473 -27.63 -9.36 46.74
C ASP A 473 -26.25 -9.34 47.43
N ALA A 474 -25.62 -10.51 47.61
CA ALA A 474 -24.31 -10.60 48.29
C ALA A 474 -23.12 -10.03 47.47
N ASN A 475 -23.17 -10.04 46.13
CA ASN A 475 -22.04 -9.74 45.25
C ASN A 475 -22.40 -8.79 44.11
N SER A 476 -23.56 -8.12 44.10
CA SER A 476 -24.04 -7.32 42.97
C SER A 476 -23.07 -6.19 42.56
N THR A 477 -22.50 -5.48 43.52
CA THR A 477 -21.57 -4.38 43.27
C THR A 477 -20.23 -4.86 42.70
N THR A 478 -19.67 -5.96 43.26
CA THR A 478 -18.44 -6.59 42.78
C THR A 478 -18.60 -7.04 41.32
N LEU A 479 -19.71 -7.76 41.03
CA LEU A 479 -20.04 -8.24 39.68
C LEU A 479 -20.24 -7.05 38.72
N ALA A 480 -20.96 -6.02 39.14
CA ALA A 480 -21.22 -4.82 38.34
C ALA A 480 -19.92 -4.11 37.94
N VAL A 481 -19.01 -3.90 38.89
CA VAL A 481 -17.74 -3.24 38.65
C VAL A 481 -16.82 -4.10 37.79
N THR A 482 -16.65 -5.36 38.14
CA THR A 482 -15.74 -6.30 37.44
C THR A 482 -16.17 -6.52 36.00
N THR A 483 -17.46 -6.80 35.74
CA THR A 483 -17.98 -7.05 34.41
C THR A 483 -17.92 -5.78 33.54
N ALA A 484 -18.24 -4.61 34.11
CA ALA A 484 -18.16 -3.35 33.39
C ALA A 484 -16.73 -3.05 32.95
N ILE A 485 -15.74 -3.23 33.82
CA ILE A 485 -14.31 -3.07 33.48
C ILE A 485 -13.90 -4.11 32.45
N ALA A 486 -14.28 -5.37 32.61
CA ALA A 486 -13.98 -6.44 31.65
C ALA A 486 -14.51 -6.13 30.26
N VAL A 487 -15.77 -5.60 30.15
CA VAL A 487 -16.35 -5.14 28.87
C VAL A 487 -15.55 -4.01 28.25
N LEU A 488 -15.15 -2.99 29.03
CA LEU A 488 -14.35 -1.86 28.53
C LEU A 488 -12.99 -2.31 27.98
N VAL A 489 -12.37 -3.27 28.65
CA VAL A 489 -11.04 -3.78 28.27
C VAL A 489 -11.13 -4.68 27.05
N ILE A 490 -12.02 -5.70 27.07
CA ILE A 490 -12.10 -6.68 25.96
C ILE A 490 -12.58 -6.05 24.65
N ALA A 491 -13.37 -5.03 24.73
CA ALA A 491 -13.90 -4.35 23.57
C ALA A 491 -12.89 -3.41 22.87
N CYS A 492 -11.65 -3.31 23.34
CA CYS A 492 -10.62 -2.53 22.66
C CYS A 492 -10.33 -3.12 21.26
N PRO A 493 -10.62 -2.43 20.13
CA PRO A 493 -10.29 -2.93 18.80
C PRO A 493 -8.81 -2.65 18.45
N CYS A 494 -7.88 -2.99 19.37
CA CYS A 494 -6.47 -2.59 19.28
C CYS A 494 -5.80 -3.10 18.00
N ALA A 495 -6.10 -4.32 17.59
CA ALA A 495 -5.52 -4.96 16.41
C ALA A 495 -6.18 -4.53 15.08
N LEU A 496 -7.42 -3.97 15.13
CA LEU A 496 -8.17 -3.63 13.92
C LEU A 496 -7.48 -2.55 13.07
N GLY A 497 -6.92 -1.54 13.73
CA GLY A 497 -6.18 -0.46 13.06
C GLY A 497 -4.85 -0.89 12.45
N LEU A 498 -4.36 -2.12 12.78
CA LEU A 498 -3.06 -2.64 12.33
C LEU A 498 -3.18 -3.66 11.20
N ALA A 499 -4.31 -4.32 11.07
CA ALA A 499 -4.48 -5.46 10.18
C ALA A 499 -4.17 -5.12 8.71
N ALA A 500 -4.66 -3.98 8.20
CA ALA A 500 -4.39 -3.54 6.84
C ALA A 500 -2.99 -2.91 6.67
N PRO A 501 -2.56 -1.92 7.47
CA PRO A 501 -1.26 -1.28 7.27
C PRO A 501 -0.09 -2.24 7.35
N THR A 502 -0.07 -3.16 8.31
CA THR A 502 1.04 -4.12 8.43
C THR A 502 1.11 -5.10 7.27
N ALA A 503 -0.05 -5.59 6.80
CA ALA A 503 -0.09 -6.49 5.65
C ALA A 503 0.28 -5.77 4.34
N ILE A 504 -0.17 -4.53 4.14
CA ILE A 504 0.20 -3.71 2.98
C ILE A 504 1.71 -3.47 2.98
N MET A 505 2.27 -3.02 4.10
CA MET A 505 3.70 -2.73 4.23
C MET A 505 4.58 -3.96 3.93
N VAL A 506 4.21 -5.14 4.45
CA VAL A 506 4.93 -6.38 4.15
C VAL A 506 4.70 -6.82 2.71
N GLY A 507 3.47 -6.70 2.21
CA GLY A 507 3.08 -7.08 0.86
C GLY A 507 3.77 -6.23 -0.21
N THR A 508 3.75 -4.89 -0.08
CA THR A 508 4.42 -3.98 -1.02
C THR A 508 5.94 -4.13 -0.98
N GLY A 509 6.52 -4.32 0.20
CA GLY A 509 7.95 -4.61 0.33
C GLY A 509 8.32 -5.93 -0.37
N LYS A 510 7.49 -6.97 -0.21
CA LYS A 510 7.71 -8.25 -0.90
C LYS A 510 7.46 -8.17 -2.41
N ALA A 511 6.54 -7.29 -2.85
CA ALA A 511 6.34 -6.99 -4.27
C ALA A 511 7.61 -6.38 -4.88
N ALA A 512 8.16 -5.36 -4.24
CA ALA A 512 9.38 -4.70 -4.70
C ALA A 512 10.56 -5.66 -4.80
N GLU A 513 10.74 -6.57 -3.84
CA GLU A 513 11.76 -7.63 -3.93
C GLU A 513 11.59 -8.59 -5.14
N ASN A 514 10.40 -8.64 -5.72
CA ASN A 514 10.09 -9.42 -6.93
C ASN A 514 9.95 -8.55 -8.18
N GLY A 515 10.50 -7.34 -8.20
CA GLY A 515 10.44 -6.43 -9.33
C GLY A 515 9.04 -5.85 -9.62
N VAL A 516 8.10 -5.94 -8.67
CA VAL A 516 6.73 -5.45 -8.80
C VAL A 516 6.53 -4.25 -7.87
N LEU A 517 6.42 -3.04 -8.42
CA LEU A 517 6.17 -1.82 -7.67
C LEU A 517 4.67 -1.55 -7.64
N ILE A 518 4.09 -1.47 -6.46
CA ILE A 518 2.65 -1.23 -6.27
C ILE A 518 2.49 0.15 -5.63
N ARG A 519 1.75 1.06 -6.25
CA ARG A 519 1.62 2.46 -5.84
C ARG A 519 0.73 2.69 -4.63
N GLY A 520 -0.03 1.72 -4.20
CA GLY A 520 -0.89 1.92 -3.05
C GLY A 520 -1.74 0.73 -2.64
N GLY A 521 -2.43 0.91 -1.51
CA GLY A 521 -3.37 -0.08 -1.03
C GLY A 521 -4.57 -0.26 -1.95
N ASP A 522 -4.99 0.79 -2.65
CA ASP A 522 -6.07 0.75 -3.65
C ASP A 522 -5.68 -0.14 -4.84
N ALA A 523 -4.46 0.05 -5.39
CA ALA A 523 -3.91 -0.77 -6.46
C ALA A 523 -3.82 -2.25 -6.06
N LEU A 524 -3.37 -2.51 -4.82
CA LEU A 524 -3.26 -3.85 -4.28
C LEU A 524 -4.62 -4.53 -4.10
N GLU A 525 -5.66 -3.81 -3.70
CA GLU A 525 -7.03 -4.33 -3.66
C GLU A 525 -7.63 -4.47 -5.07
N GLY A 526 -7.34 -3.53 -5.97
CA GLY A 526 -7.75 -3.51 -7.38
C GLY A 526 -7.29 -4.76 -8.11
N ALA A 527 -6.00 -5.09 -8.02
CA ALA A 527 -5.39 -6.24 -8.69
C ALA A 527 -6.04 -7.59 -8.34
N LYS A 528 -6.66 -7.71 -7.16
CA LYS A 528 -7.46 -8.90 -6.80
C LYS A 528 -8.80 -8.97 -7.53
N ARG A 529 -9.36 -7.83 -7.92
CA ARG A 529 -10.75 -7.72 -8.39
C ARG A 529 -10.87 -7.77 -9.90
N ILE A 530 -9.76 -7.64 -10.64
CA ILE A 530 -9.76 -7.64 -12.11
C ILE A 530 -10.42 -8.90 -12.66
N THR A 531 -11.20 -8.72 -13.72
CA THR A 531 -11.88 -9.78 -14.46
C THR A 531 -11.42 -9.85 -15.92
N ALA A 532 -10.94 -8.72 -16.46
CA ALA A 532 -10.37 -8.63 -17.80
C ALA A 532 -9.01 -7.93 -17.76
N ILE A 533 -8.13 -8.32 -18.66
CA ILE A 533 -6.83 -7.70 -18.85
C ILE A 533 -6.62 -7.39 -20.32
N VAL A 534 -6.27 -6.14 -20.61
CA VAL A 534 -5.96 -5.66 -21.96
C VAL A 534 -4.47 -5.44 -22.05
N LEU A 535 -3.81 -6.16 -22.93
CA LEU A 535 -2.38 -6.10 -23.15
C LEU A 535 -2.11 -5.28 -24.42
N ASP A 536 -1.31 -4.24 -24.32
CA ASP A 536 -0.75 -3.63 -25.52
C ASP A 536 0.17 -4.64 -26.24
N LYS A 537 0.30 -4.56 -27.54
CA LYS A 537 1.21 -5.41 -28.29
C LYS A 537 2.65 -4.96 -28.14
N THR A 538 2.93 -3.72 -28.54
CA THR A 538 4.28 -3.18 -28.72
C THR A 538 4.93 -2.87 -27.37
N GLY A 539 6.16 -3.39 -27.14
CA GLY A 539 6.86 -3.16 -25.87
C GLY A 539 6.30 -3.96 -24.67
N THR A 540 5.12 -4.56 -24.81
CA THR A 540 4.43 -5.36 -23.77
C THR A 540 4.50 -6.86 -24.08
N LEU A 541 3.77 -7.32 -25.10
CA LEU A 541 3.87 -8.72 -25.57
C LEU A 541 5.10 -8.93 -26.42
N THR A 542 5.56 -7.91 -27.09
CA THR A 542 6.76 -7.89 -27.93
C THR A 542 7.88 -7.09 -27.26
N THR A 543 9.09 -7.19 -27.80
CA THR A 543 10.26 -6.50 -27.25
C THR A 543 10.23 -4.98 -27.46
N GLY A 544 9.37 -4.48 -28.35
CA GLY A 544 9.33 -3.07 -28.77
C GLY A 544 10.53 -2.65 -29.62
N ARG A 545 11.42 -3.58 -29.95
CA ARG A 545 12.59 -3.36 -30.80
C ARG A 545 12.47 -4.19 -32.05
N PRO A 546 12.36 -3.57 -33.25
CA PRO A 546 12.37 -4.30 -34.51
C PRO A 546 13.65 -5.13 -34.65
N ALA A 547 13.52 -6.34 -35.16
CA ALA A 547 14.64 -7.21 -35.44
C ALA A 547 14.49 -7.87 -36.82
N VAL A 548 15.61 -8.21 -37.47
CA VAL A 548 15.58 -8.97 -38.72
C VAL A 548 15.21 -10.42 -38.45
N THR A 549 14.02 -10.82 -38.89
CA THR A 549 13.49 -12.17 -38.68
C THR A 549 13.89 -13.13 -39.78
N SER A 550 14.01 -12.64 -41.02
CA SER A 550 14.54 -13.45 -42.12
C SER A 550 15.12 -12.60 -43.25
N VAL A 551 16.06 -13.19 -43.96
CA VAL A 551 16.61 -12.62 -45.21
C VAL A 551 16.30 -13.65 -46.31
N ARG A 552 15.77 -13.18 -47.43
CA ARG A 552 15.40 -14.04 -48.57
C ARG A 552 16.09 -13.52 -49.84
N SER A 553 16.85 -14.39 -50.44
CA SER A 553 17.51 -14.11 -51.72
C SER A 553 16.61 -14.53 -52.91
N ASN A 554 16.69 -13.77 -53.98
CA ASN A 554 16.09 -14.20 -55.24
C ASN A 554 17.00 -15.18 -56.04
N GLY A 555 18.13 -15.63 -55.46
CA GLY A 555 19.08 -16.58 -56.05
C GLY A 555 20.31 -15.90 -56.68
N ALA A 556 20.38 -14.61 -56.75
CA ALA A 556 21.51 -13.88 -57.34
C ALA A 556 22.70 -13.68 -56.37
N LEU A 557 22.38 -13.47 -55.07
CA LEU A 557 23.35 -13.24 -54.00
C LEU A 557 23.05 -14.11 -52.78
N SER A 558 24.05 -14.31 -51.94
CA SER A 558 23.80 -14.97 -50.64
C SER A 558 23.02 -14.09 -49.67
N GLU A 559 22.29 -14.68 -48.74
CA GLU A 559 21.56 -13.95 -47.70
C GLU A 559 22.46 -13.02 -46.88
N GLY A 560 23.72 -13.48 -46.60
CA GLY A 560 24.73 -12.66 -45.92
C GLY A 560 25.17 -11.45 -46.71
N GLU A 561 25.21 -11.53 -48.05
CA GLU A 561 25.58 -10.42 -48.94
C GLU A 561 24.48 -9.43 -49.12
N ILE A 562 23.21 -9.89 -49.16
CA ILE A 562 22.01 -9.05 -49.07
C ILE A 562 22.00 -8.25 -47.81
N LEU A 563 22.22 -8.93 -46.65
CA LEU A 563 22.26 -8.25 -45.35
C LEU A 563 23.46 -7.28 -45.28
N ARG A 564 24.64 -7.59 -45.81
CA ARG A 564 25.81 -6.71 -45.86
C ARG A 564 25.51 -5.43 -46.59
N LEU A 565 24.99 -5.52 -47.82
CA LEU A 565 24.71 -4.37 -48.63
C LEU A 565 23.60 -3.48 -48.10
N ALA A 566 22.54 -4.09 -47.59
CA ALA A 566 21.44 -3.37 -46.92
C ALA A 566 21.91 -2.69 -45.63
N ALA A 567 22.62 -3.41 -44.75
CA ALA A 567 23.15 -2.86 -43.54
C ALA A 567 24.16 -1.72 -43.75
N SER A 568 25.05 -1.87 -44.76
CA SER A 568 25.96 -0.79 -45.14
C SER A 568 25.19 0.45 -45.54
N LEU A 569 24.13 0.32 -46.37
CA LEU A 569 23.27 1.42 -46.78
C LEU A 569 22.53 2.06 -45.59
N GLU A 570 22.03 1.26 -44.67
CA GLU A 570 21.26 1.72 -43.50
C GLU A 570 22.11 2.37 -42.38
N VAL A 571 23.45 2.31 -42.43
CA VAL A 571 24.32 3.00 -41.46
C VAL A 571 24.03 4.52 -41.42
N GLY A 572 23.61 5.10 -42.55
CA GLY A 572 23.25 6.51 -42.67
C GLY A 572 21.78 6.83 -42.31
N SER A 573 20.99 5.85 -41.94
CA SER A 573 19.56 5.98 -41.69
C SER A 573 19.30 6.06 -40.18
N GLU A 574 18.40 6.99 -39.77
CA GLU A 574 17.90 7.09 -38.40
C GLU A 574 16.61 6.27 -38.18
N HIS A 575 16.18 5.50 -39.21
CA HIS A 575 14.92 4.76 -39.13
C HIS A 575 15.08 3.48 -38.29
N PRO A 576 14.17 3.17 -37.34
CA PRO A 576 14.28 1.98 -36.47
C PRO A 576 14.40 0.65 -37.23
N LEU A 577 13.79 0.52 -38.41
CA LEU A 577 13.93 -0.66 -39.27
C LEU A 577 15.34 -0.79 -39.87
N GLY A 578 15.96 0.34 -40.17
CA GLY A 578 17.34 0.40 -40.65
C GLY A 578 18.31 0.00 -39.54
N GLU A 579 18.13 0.53 -38.35
CA GLU A 579 18.93 0.16 -37.18
C GLU A 579 18.89 -1.34 -36.94
N ALA A 580 17.70 -1.97 -37.02
CA ALA A 580 17.54 -3.42 -36.89
C ALA A 580 18.39 -4.21 -37.91
N ILE A 581 18.49 -3.72 -39.15
CA ILE A 581 19.29 -4.34 -40.20
C ILE A 581 20.80 -4.22 -39.89
N VAL A 582 21.22 -3.03 -39.42
CA VAL A 582 22.61 -2.78 -39.01
C VAL A 582 23.01 -3.64 -37.82
N VAL A 583 22.14 -3.75 -36.81
CA VAL A 583 22.35 -4.61 -35.62
C VAL A 583 22.49 -6.07 -36.04
N ALA A 584 21.59 -6.57 -36.88
CA ALA A 584 21.60 -7.95 -37.35
C ALA A 584 22.90 -8.31 -38.15
N ALA A 585 23.44 -7.36 -38.92
CA ALA A 585 24.71 -7.54 -39.60
C ALA A 585 25.90 -7.56 -38.63
N ARG A 586 25.90 -6.68 -37.64
CA ARG A 586 26.93 -6.64 -36.58
C ARG A 586 26.96 -7.90 -35.72
N GLU A 587 25.81 -8.41 -35.32
CA GLU A 587 25.68 -9.66 -34.55
C GLU A 587 26.24 -10.88 -35.32
N ARG A 588 26.07 -10.86 -36.65
CA ARG A 588 26.63 -11.89 -37.54
C ARG A 588 28.10 -11.65 -37.93
N ASN A 589 28.73 -10.59 -37.33
CA ASN A 589 30.10 -10.17 -37.63
C ASN A 589 30.35 -9.89 -39.14
N ILE A 590 29.32 -9.33 -39.80
CA ILE A 590 29.43 -8.93 -41.21
C ILE A 590 30.06 -7.55 -41.27
N PRO A 591 31.18 -7.35 -41.98
CA PRO A 591 31.81 -6.07 -42.13
C PRO A 591 30.93 -5.11 -42.99
N LEU A 592 30.75 -3.86 -42.52
CA LEU A 592 29.99 -2.83 -43.24
C LEU A 592 30.90 -1.96 -44.07
N GLU A 593 30.45 -1.57 -45.25
CA GLU A 593 31.19 -0.75 -46.21
C GLU A 593 30.73 0.71 -46.15
N GLN A 594 31.59 1.59 -46.66
CA GLN A 594 31.22 3.01 -46.78
C GLN A 594 30.21 3.24 -47.90
N VAL A 595 29.22 4.09 -47.66
CA VAL A 595 28.18 4.45 -48.63
C VAL A 595 28.54 5.77 -49.30
N ALA A 596 28.43 5.81 -50.63
CA ALA A 596 28.45 7.06 -51.40
C ALA A 596 27.03 7.39 -51.91
N ASP A 597 26.77 8.64 -52.17
CA ASP A 597 25.52 9.15 -52.77
C ASP A 597 24.26 8.71 -52.01
N PHE A 598 24.33 8.73 -50.67
CA PHE A 598 23.20 8.36 -49.80
C PHE A 598 22.04 9.34 -49.98
N GLU A 599 20.85 8.82 -50.27
CA GLU A 599 19.63 9.60 -50.40
C GLU A 599 18.50 8.88 -49.65
N ALA A 600 17.87 9.58 -48.67
CA ALA A 600 16.65 9.12 -48.00
C ALA A 600 15.42 9.67 -48.71
N ILE A 601 14.50 8.81 -49.12
CA ILE A 601 13.24 9.15 -49.80
C ILE A 601 12.10 8.97 -48.81
N PRO A 602 11.56 10.02 -48.20
CA PRO A 602 10.54 9.92 -47.14
C PRO A 602 9.34 9.03 -47.56
N GLY A 603 9.00 8.08 -46.75
CA GLY A 603 7.89 7.16 -46.96
C GLY A 603 8.12 6.07 -48.03
N HIS A 604 9.30 5.98 -48.63
CA HIS A 604 9.64 5.01 -49.67
C HIS A 604 10.81 4.10 -49.27
N GLY A 605 11.90 4.67 -48.75
CA GLY A 605 13.13 3.97 -48.42
C GLY A 605 14.38 4.80 -48.68
N ILE A 606 15.50 4.16 -48.87
CA ILE A 606 16.84 4.76 -49.03
C ILE A 606 17.54 4.23 -50.27
N THR A 607 18.42 5.01 -50.82
CA THR A 607 19.28 4.63 -51.96
C THR A 607 20.69 5.12 -51.76
N GLY A 608 21.67 4.51 -52.39
CA GLY A 608 23.09 4.91 -52.36
C GLY A 608 23.96 3.95 -53.16
N THR A 609 25.26 4.23 -53.14
CA THR A 609 26.26 3.38 -53.79
C THR A 609 27.11 2.69 -52.74
N VAL A 610 27.06 1.36 -52.74
CA VAL A 610 27.83 0.51 -51.82
C VAL A 610 28.73 -0.41 -52.65
N ASP A 611 30.01 -0.38 -52.41
CA ASP A 611 31.01 -1.21 -53.13
C ASP A 611 30.88 -1.03 -54.68
N GLY A 612 30.63 0.21 -55.14
CA GLY A 612 30.48 0.55 -56.52
C GLY A 612 29.18 0.09 -57.20
N ARG A 613 28.23 -0.52 -56.42
CA ARG A 613 26.91 -0.94 -56.88
C ARG A 613 25.84 0.02 -56.45
N SER A 614 24.88 0.33 -57.31
CA SER A 614 23.71 1.12 -56.92
C SER A 614 22.75 0.25 -56.12
N VAL A 615 22.53 0.60 -54.86
CA VAL A 615 21.69 -0.16 -53.91
C VAL A 615 20.46 0.68 -53.51
N ALA A 616 19.30 0.06 -53.54
CA ALA A 616 18.05 0.68 -53.08
C ALA A 616 17.37 -0.28 -52.10
N ALA A 617 17.06 0.20 -50.84
CA ALA A 617 16.38 -0.53 -49.84
C ALA A 617 15.06 0.24 -49.46
N GLY A 618 13.91 -0.47 -49.47
CA GLY A 618 12.66 0.20 -49.11
C GLY A 618 11.42 -0.62 -49.44
N ASN A 619 10.27 0.05 -49.53
CA ASN A 619 8.99 -0.60 -49.82
C ASN A 619 8.75 -0.81 -51.32
N LEU A 620 7.68 -1.48 -51.67
CA LEU A 620 7.29 -1.72 -53.07
C LEU A 620 7.11 -0.44 -53.88
N ARG A 621 6.74 0.70 -53.28
CA ARG A 621 6.60 1.99 -53.95
C ARG A 621 7.98 2.52 -54.45
N LEU A 622 9.03 2.32 -53.61
CA LEU A 622 10.39 2.64 -54.04
C LEU A 622 10.82 1.82 -55.26
N MET A 623 10.53 0.50 -55.25
CA MET A 623 10.82 -0.41 -56.35
C MET A 623 10.12 0.07 -57.65
N ASN A 624 8.84 0.38 -57.56
CA ASN A 624 8.07 0.88 -58.69
C ASN A 624 8.59 2.24 -59.19
N GLN A 625 8.95 3.15 -58.30
CA GLN A 625 9.52 4.46 -58.69
C GLN A 625 10.87 4.32 -59.43
N ARG A 626 11.67 3.34 -59.03
CA ARG A 626 12.96 3.01 -59.66
C ARG A 626 12.82 2.02 -60.82
N GLN A 627 11.59 1.69 -61.24
CA GLN A 627 11.30 0.75 -62.35
C GLN A 627 11.92 -0.63 -62.13
N VAL A 628 12.07 -1.08 -60.89
CA VAL A 628 12.56 -2.40 -60.51
C VAL A 628 11.38 -3.37 -60.51
N ASP A 629 11.49 -4.46 -61.33
CA ASP A 629 10.50 -5.52 -61.30
C ASP A 629 10.65 -6.36 -60.03
N ALA A 630 9.71 -6.23 -59.10
CA ALA A 630 9.64 -6.98 -57.85
C ALA A 630 8.76 -8.25 -57.94
N GLY A 631 8.22 -8.59 -59.12
CA GLY A 631 7.26 -9.69 -59.31
C GLY A 631 7.74 -11.02 -58.75
N ALA A 632 9.05 -11.31 -58.90
CA ALA A 632 9.65 -12.59 -58.40
C ALA A 632 9.56 -12.78 -56.87
N VAL A 633 9.47 -11.67 -56.06
CA VAL A 633 9.50 -11.71 -54.61
C VAL A 633 8.19 -11.23 -53.95
N THR A 634 7.24 -10.74 -54.77
CA THR A 634 5.98 -10.16 -54.24
C THR A 634 5.16 -11.17 -53.45
N GLY A 635 5.06 -12.44 -53.91
CA GLY A 635 4.35 -13.49 -53.17
C GLY A 635 4.99 -13.83 -51.83
N GLU A 636 6.32 -13.78 -51.76
CA GLU A 636 7.05 -14.00 -50.52
C GLU A 636 6.90 -12.78 -49.58
N ALA A 637 6.97 -11.59 -50.13
CA ALA A 637 6.73 -10.37 -49.35
C ALA A 637 5.34 -10.34 -48.72
N GLN A 638 4.32 -10.75 -49.46
CA GLN A 638 2.94 -10.81 -48.92
C GLN A 638 2.86 -11.85 -47.81
N ARG A 639 3.47 -13.03 -48.00
CA ARG A 639 3.50 -14.09 -46.96
C ARG A 639 4.21 -13.62 -45.68
N LEU A 640 5.32 -12.90 -45.82
CA LEU A 640 6.03 -12.30 -44.67
C LEU A 640 5.18 -11.22 -43.97
N ALA A 641 4.47 -10.40 -44.76
CA ALA A 641 3.54 -9.40 -44.21
C ALA A 641 2.36 -10.05 -43.47
N ASP A 642 1.80 -11.14 -44.02
CA ASP A 642 0.74 -11.91 -43.36
C ASP A 642 1.22 -12.58 -42.06
N GLN A 643 2.54 -12.83 -41.93
CA GLN A 643 3.18 -13.29 -40.69
C GLN A 643 3.57 -12.18 -39.71
N GLY A 644 3.19 -10.94 -40.00
CA GLY A 644 3.44 -9.80 -39.10
C GLY A 644 4.79 -9.13 -39.31
N ALA A 645 5.56 -9.45 -40.33
CA ALA A 645 6.83 -8.81 -40.62
C ALA A 645 6.68 -7.70 -41.67
N THR A 646 7.48 -6.66 -41.57
CA THR A 646 7.60 -5.61 -42.59
C THR A 646 8.65 -6.05 -43.61
N PRO A 647 8.26 -6.35 -44.86
CA PRO A 647 9.20 -6.74 -45.91
C PRO A 647 9.87 -5.50 -46.48
N ILE A 648 11.19 -5.46 -46.41
CA ILE A 648 12.05 -4.44 -47.01
C ILE A 648 12.63 -5.07 -48.27
N TYR A 649 12.34 -4.46 -49.44
CA TYR A 649 12.84 -4.87 -50.73
C TYR A 649 14.25 -4.34 -50.92
N LEU A 650 15.17 -5.15 -51.39
CA LEU A 650 16.50 -4.74 -51.76
C LEU A 650 16.70 -4.93 -53.26
N ALA A 651 17.03 -3.82 -53.93
CA ALA A 651 17.41 -3.82 -55.36
C ALA A 651 18.87 -3.38 -55.52
N ILE A 652 19.56 -4.04 -56.46
CA ILE A 652 20.96 -3.78 -56.79
C ILE A 652 21.10 -3.62 -58.32
N ASP A 653 21.70 -2.52 -58.74
CA ASP A 653 21.87 -2.22 -60.14
C ASP A 653 20.58 -2.32 -60.99
N GLY A 654 19.45 -1.86 -60.38
CA GLY A 654 18.14 -1.88 -61.01
C GLY A 654 17.40 -3.22 -61.02
N ASN A 655 17.96 -4.27 -60.41
CA ASN A 655 17.35 -5.58 -60.32
C ASN A 655 17.01 -5.94 -58.87
N ILE A 656 15.87 -6.59 -58.62
CA ILE A 656 15.52 -7.07 -57.30
C ILE A 656 16.53 -8.17 -56.85
N ALA A 657 17.15 -7.98 -55.70
CA ALA A 657 18.12 -8.93 -55.13
C ALA A 657 17.47 -9.83 -54.03
N GLY A 658 16.53 -9.30 -53.31
CA GLY A 658 15.87 -10.06 -52.26
C GLY A 658 15.00 -9.24 -51.32
N LEU A 659 14.63 -9.85 -50.23
CA LEU A 659 13.80 -9.27 -49.16
C LEU A 659 14.48 -9.39 -47.81
N ILE A 660 14.32 -8.39 -46.97
CA ILE A 660 14.67 -8.47 -45.56
C ILE A 660 13.38 -8.27 -44.76
N ALA A 661 13.00 -9.23 -43.97
CA ALA A 661 11.83 -9.12 -43.09
C ALA A 661 12.25 -8.61 -41.70
N VAL A 662 11.64 -7.55 -41.29
CA VAL A 662 11.85 -6.95 -39.97
C VAL A 662 10.54 -6.99 -39.22
N ALA A 663 10.54 -7.48 -38.01
CA ALA A 663 9.36 -7.51 -37.15
C ALA A 663 9.75 -7.19 -35.70
N ASP A 664 8.80 -6.64 -34.98
CA ASP A 664 8.88 -6.56 -33.52
C ASP A 664 8.66 -7.97 -32.96
N THR A 665 9.69 -8.53 -32.34
CA THR A 665 9.71 -9.93 -31.94
C THR A 665 8.93 -10.15 -30.65
N LEU A 666 8.18 -11.25 -30.60
CA LEU A 666 7.48 -11.68 -29.40
C LEU A 666 8.48 -11.97 -28.27
N ARG A 667 8.17 -11.51 -27.07
CA ARG A 667 8.95 -11.90 -25.87
C ARG A 667 8.77 -13.40 -25.63
N PRO A 668 9.83 -14.16 -25.32
CA PRO A 668 9.73 -15.58 -25.06
C PRO A 668 8.77 -15.97 -23.94
N GLU A 669 8.59 -15.06 -22.95
CA GLU A 669 7.75 -15.24 -21.77
C GLU A 669 6.26 -14.93 -22.02
N SER A 670 5.91 -14.25 -23.11
CA SER A 670 4.55 -13.77 -23.37
C SER A 670 3.52 -14.90 -23.53
N PRO A 671 3.80 -16.01 -24.24
CA PRO A 671 2.83 -17.11 -24.34
C PRO A 671 2.51 -17.75 -22.98
N GLU A 672 3.55 -17.97 -22.15
CA GLU A 672 3.38 -18.51 -20.80
C GLU A 672 2.58 -17.56 -19.92
N ALA A 673 2.90 -16.26 -19.93
CA ALA A 673 2.19 -15.24 -19.16
C ALA A 673 0.69 -15.16 -19.54
N VAL A 674 0.36 -15.18 -20.84
CA VAL A 674 -1.03 -15.17 -21.32
C VAL A 674 -1.75 -16.45 -20.89
N GLN A 675 -1.11 -17.60 -21.02
CA GLN A 675 -1.69 -18.86 -20.58
C GLN A 675 -2.00 -18.86 -19.08
N GLU A 676 -1.08 -18.35 -18.26
CA GLU A 676 -1.29 -18.25 -16.81
C GLU A 676 -2.39 -17.26 -16.44
N MET A 677 -2.45 -16.09 -17.09
CA MET A 677 -3.53 -15.12 -16.88
C MET A 677 -4.90 -15.71 -17.19
N ARG A 678 -5.02 -16.45 -18.30
CA ARG A 678 -6.25 -17.17 -18.66
C ARG A 678 -6.57 -18.30 -17.68
N ALA A 679 -5.57 -19.02 -17.21
CA ALA A 679 -5.74 -20.06 -16.18
C ALA A 679 -6.21 -19.47 -14.82
N LEU A 680 -5.86 -18.20 -14.53
CA LEU A 680 -6.40 -17.46 -13.38
C LEU A 680 -7.87 -17.02 -13.54
N GLY A 681 -8.48 -17.30 -14.70
CA GLY A 681 -9.86 -16.94 -15.03
C GLY A 681 -10.01 -15.52 -15.57
N LEU A 682 -8.92 -14.89 -16.02
CA LEU A 682 -8.96 -13.56 -16.62
C LEU A 682 -9.32 -13.64 -18.11
N ASP A 683 -10.13 -12.70 -18.53
CA ASP A 683 -10.48 -12.47 -19.92
C ASP A 683 -9.36 -11.63 -20.57
N VAL A 684 -8.49 -12.27 -21.36
CA VAL A 684 -7.28 -11.63 -21.91
C VAL A 684 -7.56 -11.08 -23.31
N TRP A 685 -7.31 -9.79 -23.48
CA TRP A 685 -7.48 -9.02 -24.72
C TRP A 685 -6.14 -8.46 -25.20
N MET A 686 -5.97 -8.38 -26.51
CA MET A 686 -4.82 -7.66 -27.11
C MET A 686 -5.30 -6.40 -27.81
N LEU A 687 -4.59 -5.30 -27.59
CA LEU A 687 -4.85 -3.99 -28.16
C LEU A 687 -3.63 -3.50 -28.94
N THR A 688 -3.82 -3.07 -30.18
CA THR A 688 -2.71 -2.58 -31.03
C THR A 688 -3.17 -1.62 -32.11
N GLY A 689 -2.26 -0.71 -32.49
CA GLY A 689 -2.42 0.13 -33.68
C GLY A 689 -2.08 -0.56 -35.00
N ASP A 690 -1.52 -1.77 -34.95
CA ASP A 690 -1.12 -2.51 -36.16
C ASP A 690 -2.29 -3.02 -36.95
N HIS A 691 -2.00 -3.38 -38.21
CA HIS A 691 -2.97 -4.06 -39.07
C HIS A 691 -3.45 -5.38 -38.46
N ARG A 692 -4.72 -5.70 -38.72
CA ARG A 692 -5.39 -6.88 -38.16
C ARG A 692 -4.63 -8.17 -38.42
N GLY A 693 -4.06 -8.39 -39.60
CA GLY A 693 -3.29 -9.62 -39.91
C GLY A 693 -2.06 -9.81 -39.03
N THR A 694 -1.29 -8.73 -38.79
CA THR A 694 -0.15 -8.73 -37.87
C THR A 694 -0.60 -9.04 -36.43
N ALA A 695 -1.71 -8.40 -36.01
CA ALA A 695 -2.25 -8.60 -34.68
C ALA A 695 -2.73 -10.06 -34.46
N GLU A 696 -3.44 -10.63 -35.43
CA GLU A 696 -3.91 -12.03 -35.38
C GLU A 696 -2.76 -13.03 -35.35
N ALA A 697 -1.67 -12.78 -36.09
CA ALA A 697 -0.47 -13.63 -36.07
C ALA A 697 0.22 -13.66 -34.70
N ILE A 698 0.29 -12.52 -34.00
CA ILE A 698 0.82 -12.44 -32.62
C ILE A 698 -0.15 -13.08 -31.60
N ALA A 699 -1.46 -12.88 -31.80
CA ALA A 699 -2.48 -13.47 -30.95
C ALA A 699 -2.46 -15.01 -31.02
N GLU A 700 -2.29 -15.57 -32.20
CA GLU A 700 -2.16 -17.02 -32.38
C GLU A 700 -0.93 -17.55 -31.63
N GLN A 701 0.22 -16.88 -31.75
CA GLN A 701 1.45 -17.29 -31.05
C GLN A 701 1.35 -17.19 -29.53
N THR A 702 0.58 -16.22 -29.02
CA THR A 702 0.37 -16.00 -27.57
C THR A 702 -0.82 -16.80 -27.01
N GLY A 703 -1.68 -17.37 -27.88
CA GLY A 703 -2.87 -18.09 -27.46
C GLY A 703 -4.02 -17.16 -27.04
N ILE A 704 -4.04 -15.89 -27.49
CA ILE A 704 -5.17 -14.98 -27.34
C ILE A 704 -6.21 -15.29 -28.42
N PRO A 705 -7.51 -15.44 -28.10
CA PRO A 705 -8.56 -15.68 -29.08
C PRO A 705 -8.68 -14.54 -30.11
N ALA A 706 -8.96 -14.86 -31.36
CA ALA A 706 -9.05 -13.88 -32.44
C ALA A 706 -10.17 -12.82 -32.22
N ASP A 707 -11.24 -13.18 -31.53
CA ASP A 707 -12.33 -12.29 -31.14
C ASP A 707 -11.97 -11.34 -29.98
N HIS A 708 -10.85 -11.60 -29.32
CA HIS A 708 -10.26 -10.72 -28.28
C HIS A 708 -9.13 -9.84 -28.81
N VAL A 709 -8.98 -9.75 -30.14
CA VAL A 709 -7.99 -8.88 -30.79
C VAL A 709 -8.63 -7.60 -31.25
N ILE A 710 -8.15 -6.47 -30.76
CA ILE A 710 -8.60 -5.12 -31.15
C ILE A 710 -7.42 -4.45 -31.84
N ALA A 711 -7.47 -4.45 -33.19
CA ALA A 711 -6.42 -3.94 -34.05
C ALA A 711 -6.79 -2.59 -34.67
N GLU A 712 -5.82 -1.90 -35.27
CA GLU A 712 -5.99 -0.64 -36.02
C GLU A 712 -6.53 0.52 -35.14
N VAL A 713 -6.19 0.52 -33.86
CA VAL A 713 -6.65 1.48 -32.86
C VAL A 713 -5.67 2.65 -32.77
N LEU A 714 -6.17 3.86 -32.91
CA LEU A 714 -5.36 5.06 -32.70
C LEU A 714 -5.06 5.24 -31.20
N PRO A 715 -3.94 5.87 -30.82
CA PRO A 715 -3.57 6.09 -29.42
C PRO A 715 -4.69 6.71 -28.57
N GLU A 716 -5.40 7.69 -29.12
CA GLU A 716 -6.51 8.38 -28.45
C GLU A 716 -7.73 7.47 -28.21
N GLN A 717 -7.92 6.46 -29.06
CA GLN A 717 -9.04 5.52 -28.98
C GLN A 717 -8.79 4.37 -28.01
N LYS A 718 -7.54 4.15 -27.55
CA LYS A 718 -7.24 3.08 -26.60
C LYS A 718 -8.04 3.23 -25.31
N SER A 719 -8.23 4.44 -24.82
CA SER A 719 -9.05 4.73 -23.63
C SER A 719 -10.54 4.41 -23.83
N GLU A 720 -11.07 4.59 -25.04
CA GLU A 720 -12.46 4.27 -25.37
C GLU A 720 -12.73 2.75 -25.34
N VAL A 721 -11.72 1.96 -25.75
CA VAL A 721 -11.79 0.49 -25.67
C VAL A 721 -11.91 0.04 -24.19
N ILE A 722 -11.08 0.61 -23.31
CA ILE A 722 -11.15 0.32 -21.87
C ILE A 722 -12.54 0.67 -21.32
N GLU A 723 -13.04 1.88 -21.64
CA GLU A 723 -14.36 2.32 -21.19
C GLU A 723 -15.50 1.42 -21.72
N LYS A 724 -15.39 0.91 -22.93
CA LYS A 724 -16.36 -0.04 -23.49
C LYS A 724 -16.43 -1.32 -22.67
N LEU A 725 -15.28 -1.92 -22.37
CA LEU A 725 -15.19 -3.15 -21.55
C LEU A 725 -15.71 -2.91 -20.12
N GLN A 726 -15.43 -1.73 -19.54
CA GLN A 726 -15.97 -1.33 -18.24
C GLN A 726 -17.52 -1.18 -18.27
N ARG A 727 -18.09 -0.62 -19.33
CA ARG A 727 -19.56 -0.54 -19.52
C ARG A 727 -20.21 -1.92 -19.67
N GLU A 728 -19.48 -2.91 -20.17
CA GLU A 728 -19.91 -4.31 -20.20
C GLU A 728 -19.86 -4.99 -18.82
N GLY A 729 -19.46 -4.26 -17.77
CA GLY A 729 -19.41 -4.73 -16.38
C GLY A 729 -18.10 -5.44 -16.02
N LYS A 730 -17.07 -5.37 -16.86
CA LYS A 730 -15.74 -5.92 -16.57
C LYS A 730 -14.94 -4.95 -15.68
N ILE A 731 -14.14 -5.49 -14.79
CA ILE A 731 -13.11 -4.76 -14.05
C ILE A 731 -11.81 -4.94 -14.83
N VAL A 732 -11.36 -3.87 -15.48
CA VAL A 732 -10.35 -3.93 -16.54
C VAL A 732 -8.99 -3.50 -16.00
N ALA A 733 -7.98 -4.36 -16.20
CA ALA A 733 -6.57 -3.96 -16.12
C ALA A 733 -6.06 -3.61 -17.52
N MET A 734 -5.34 -2.50 -17.66
CA MET A 734 -4.58 -2.15 -18.86
C MET A 734 -3.10 -2.33 -18.61
N VAL A 735 -2.40 -2.99 -19.53
CA VAL A 735 -0.96 -3.21 -19.49
C VAL A 735 -0.31 -2.61 -20.72
N GLY A 736 0.70 -1.76 -20.52
CA GLY A 736 1.40 -1.08 -21.61
C GLY A 736 2.79 -0.60 -21.20
N ASP A 737 3.55 -0.05 -22.15
CA ASP A 737 4.87 0.56 -21.91
C ASP A 737 4.78 2.03 -21.44
N GLY A 738 3.64 2.64 -21.55
CA GLY A 738 3.22 3.90 -20.93
C GLY A 738 3.45 5.18 -21.70
N ILE A 739 4.16 5.22 -22.81
CA ILE A 739 4.32 6.47 -23.56
C ILE A 739 3.02 6.80 -24.33
N ASN A 740 2.54 5.83 -25.09
CA ASN A 740 1.33 5.97 -25.90
C ASN A 740 0.06 5.51 -25.14
N ASP A 741 0.24 4.77 -24.06
CA ASP A 741 -0.83 4.10 -23.32
C ASP A 741 -1.26 4.83 -22.05
N ALA A 742 -0.55 5.93 -21.68
CA ALA A 742 -0.81 6.66 -20.44
C ALA A 742 -2.30 7.03 -20.23
N PRO A 743 -3.06 7.51 -21.24
CA PRO A 743 -4.48 7.78 -21.08
C PRO A 743 -5.31 6.51 -20.83
N ALA A 744 -4.94 5.38 -21.45
CA ALA A 744 -5.62 4.09 -21.27
C ALA A 744 -5.28 3.45 -19.91
N LEU A 745 -4.02 3.54 -19.47
CA LEU A 745 -3.57 3.13 -18.14
C LEU A 745 -4.30 3.88 -17.04
N ALA A 746 -4.39 5.20 -17.15
CA ALA A 746 -5.11 6.04 -16.19
C ALA A 746 -6.64 5.81 -16.19
N LYS A 747 -7.21 5.38 -17.32
CA LYS A 747 -8.64 5.12 -17.46
C LYS A 747 -9.06 3.75 -16.93
N ALA A 748 -8.15 2.78 -16.94
CA ALA A 748 -8.41 1.43 -16.45
C ALA A 748 -8.74 1.39 -14.96
N ASP A 749 -9.38 0.31 -14.49
CA ASP A 749 -9.56 0.08 -13.05
C ASP A 749 -8.24 -0.27 -12.37
N LEU A 750 -7.24 -0.70 -13.16
CA LEU A 750 -5.88 -0.96 -12.74
C LEU A 750 -4.92 -0.72 -13.92
N GLY A 751 -4.06 0.27 -13.84
CA GLY A 751 -2.99 0.51 -14.80
C GLY A 751 -1.71 -0.24 -14.41
N ILE A 752 -1.12 -1.00 -15.36
CA ILE A 752 0.12 -1.75 -15.16
C ILE A 752 1.13 -1.31 -16.22
N ALA A 753 2.24 -0.71 -15.82
CA ALA A 753 3.35 -0.39 -16.72
C ALA A 753 4.38 -1.51 -16.75
N ILE A 754 4.92 -1.84 -17.94
CA ILE A 754 6.01 -2.82 -18.11
C ILE A 754 7.30 -2.11 -18.49
N GLY A 755 8.40 -2.50 -17.82
CA GLY A 755 9.74 -2.00 -18.06
C GLY A 755 10.05 -0.74 -17.26
N THR A 756 11.32 -0.34 -17.30
CA THR A 756 11.81 0.93 -16.74
C THR A 756 11.43 2.11 -17.63
N GLY A 757 10.32 1.98 -18.36
CA GLY A 757 9.74 2.96 -19.25
C GLY A 757 9.67 4.34 -18.61
N THR A 758 9.46 5.33 -19.42
CA THR A 758 9.49 6.75 -19.08
C THR A 758 8.84 7.07 -17.74
N ASP A 759 9.33 8.11 -17.07
CA ASP A 759 8.73 8.65 -15.83
C ASP A 759 7.21 8.87 -15.96
N VAL A 760 6.73 9.11 -17.20
CA VAL A 760 5.30 9.24 -17.54
C VAL A 760 4.52 7.93 -17.34
N ALA A 761 5.09 6.78 -17.70
CA ALA A 761 4.45 5.47 -17.51
C ALA A 761 4.31 5.12 -16.05
N MET A 762 5.39 5.32 -15.30
CA MET A 762 5.37 5.11 -13.85
C MET A 762 4.37 6.06 -13.17
N ALA A 763 4.26 7.30 -13.62
CA ALA A 763 3.31 8.27 -13.07
C ALA A 763 1.84 7.90 -13.35
N ALA A 764 1.55 7.30 -14.51
CA ALA A 764 0.19 6.97 -14.95
C ALA A 764 -0.28 5.58 -14.48
N SER A 765 0.59 4.72 -13.94
CA SER A 765 0.26 3.34 -13.56
C SER A 765 0.08 3.16 -12.06
N ASP A 766 -0.76 2.20 -11.70
CA ASP A 766 -0.96 1.72 -10.33
C ASP A 766 0.08 0.68 -9.92
N ILE A 767 0.55 -0.11 -10.88
CA ILE A 767 1.59 -1.13 -10.72
C ILE A 767 2.64 -0.93 -11.82
N THR A 768 3.92 -1.00 -11.45
CA THR A 768 5.04 -0.97 -12.40
C THR A 768 5.86 -2.24 -12.26
N LEU A 769 6.11 -2.92 -13.38
CA LEU A 769 6.99 -4.08 -13.47
C LEU A 769 8.38 -3.59 -13.90
N VAL A 770 9.36 -3.65 -13.01
CA VAL A 770 10.73 -3.14 -13.26
C VAL A 770 11.44 -3.96 -14.34
N GLY A 771 11.26 -5.28 -14.32
CA GLY A 771 11.69 -6.15 -15.41
C GLY A 771 10.70 -6.10 -16.58
N GLY A 772 11.19 -6.33 -17.80
CA GLY A 772 10.33 -6.43 -18.98
C GLY A 772 9.47 -7.69 -19.05
N ASP A 773 9.49 -8.56 -18.02
CA ASP A 773 8.86 -9.87 -18.02
C ASP A 773 7.33 -9.78 -17.75
N PRO A 774 6.46 -10.12 -18.71
CA PRO A 774 5.00 -10.06 -18.52
C PRO A 774 4.48 -11.07 -17.46
N ARG A 775 5.25 -12.08 -17.05
CA ARG A 775 4.90 -12.99 -15.94
C ARG A 775 4.87 -12.24 -14.60
N GLY A 776 5.51 -11.08 -14.51
CA GLY A 776 5.39 -10.17 -13.36
C GLY A 776 3.95 -9.77 -13.04
N ILE A 777 3.05 -9.73 -14.05
CA ILE A 777 1.61 -9.48 -13.88
C ILE A 777 0.98 -10.57 -13.01
N VAL A 778 1.28 -11.82 -13.31
CA VAL A 778 0.77 -12.99 -12.54
C VAL A 778 1.29 -12.93 -11.09
N THR A 779 2.55 -12.55 -10.92
CA THR A 779 3.17 -12.35 -9.60
C THR A 779 2.46 -11.25 -8.82
N ALA A 780 2.16 -10.10 -9.47
CA ALA A 780 1.43 -8.99 -8.87
C ALA A 780 0.03 -9.42 -8.39
N ILE A 781 -0.71 -10.14 -9.23
CA ILE A 781 -2.04 -10.67 -8.90
C ILE A 781 -1.98 -11.67 -7.75
N ALA A 782 -1.02 -12.60 -7.77
CA ALA A 782 -0.85 -13.60 -6.73
C ALA A 782 -0.56 -12.95 -5.37
N LEU A 783 0.37 -12.00 -5.35
CA LEU A 783 0.74 -11.28 -4.15
C LEU A 783 -0.41 -10.41 -3.62
N SER A 784 -1.13 -9.75 -4.53
CA SER A 784 -2.34 -9.00 -4.19
C SER A 784 -3.39 -9.90 -3.53
N ARG A 785 -3.72 -11.04 -4.14
CA ARG A 785 -4.67 -12.02 -3.58
C ARG A 785 -4.23 -12.49 -2.19
N ARG A 786 -2.94 -12.79 -2.01
CA ARG A 786 -2.38 -13.23 -0.73
C ARG A 786 -2.44 -12.12 0.32
N THR A 787 -2.06 -10.90 -0.03
CA THR A 787 -2.05 -9.75 0.88
C THR A 787 -3.46 -9.37 1.32
N VAL A 788 -4.40 -9.24 0.39
CA VAL A 788 -5.81 -8.95 0.71
C VAL A 788 -6.44 -10.09 1.53
N GLY A 789 -6.07 -11.34 1.24
CA GLY A 789 -6.46 -12.49 2.06
C GLY A 789 -5.98 -12.36 3.50
N THR A 790 -4.72 -11.98 3.69
CA THR A 790 -4.09 -11.74 4.99
C THR A 790 -4.75 -10.58 5.74
N ILE A 791 -5.10 -9.49 5.04
CA ILE A 791 -5.85 -8.36 5.63
C ILE A 791 -7.21 -8.84 6.14
N ARG A 792 -7.97 -9.60 5.34
CA ARG A 792 -9.28 -10.14 5.76
C ARG A 792 -9.17 -11.05 6.97
N GLN A 793 -8.17 -11.92 7.00
CA GLN A 793 -7.90 -12.78 8.16
C GLN A 793 -7.55 -11.94 9.39
N GLY A 794 -6.68 -10.92 9.22
CA GLY A 794 -6.31 -9.99 10.28
C GLY A 794 -7.52 -9.25 10.87
N LEU A 795 -8.40 -8.73 10.02
CA LEU A 795 -9.65 -8.06 10.43
C LEU A 795 -10.61 -9.02 11.11
N PHE A 796 -10.73 -10.25 10.62
CA PHE A 796 -11.55 -11.29 11.26
C PHE A 796 -11.07 -11.57 12.69
N TRP A 797 -9.77 -11.78 12.89
CA TRP A 797 -9.22 -12.01 14.22
C TRP A 797 -9.35 -10.77 15.13
N ALA A 798 -9.05 -9.58 14.58
CA ALA A 798 -9.14 -8.33 15.34
C ALA A 798 -10.54 -8.04 15.89
N LEU A 799 -11.59 -8.44 15.16
CA LEU A 799 -12.98 -8.24 15.56
C LEU A 799 -13.56 -9.47 16.26
N GLY A 800 -13.15 -10.66 15.86
CA GLY A 800 -13.69 -11.93 16.36
C GLY A 800 -13.52 -12.13 17.86
N TYR A 801 -12.35 -11.77 18.40
CA TYR A 801 -12.11 -11.80 19.84
C TYR A 801 -13.11 -10.92 20.60
N ASN A 802 -13.35 -9.71 20.11
CA ASN A 802 -14.25 -8.75 20.75
C ASN A 802 -15.71 -9.26 20.71
N VAL A 803 -16.19 -9.64 19.52
CA VAL A 803 -17.58 -10.11 19.36
C VAL A 803 -17.88 -11.36 20.20
N LEU A 804 -16.90 -12.28 20.27
CA LEU A 804 -17.07 -13.52 21.03
C LEU A 804 -17.00 -13.29 22.55
N LEU A 805 -16.07 -12.43 23.00
CA LEU A 805 -15.76 -12.30 24.42
C LEU A 805 -16.55 -11.18 25.13
N ILE A 806 -17.14 -10.22 24.42
CA ILE A 806 -18.01 -9.19 25.03
C ILE A 806 -19.18 -9.84 25.80
N PRO A 807 -19.98 -10.78 25.24
CA PRO A 807 -21.04 -11.46 26.00
C PRO A 807 -20.50 -12.21 27.23
N VAL A 808 -19.31 -12.82 27.13
CA VAL A 808 -18.66 -13.48 28.25
C VAL A 808 -18.27 -12.49 29.34
N ALA A 809 -17.70 -11.32 28.93
CA ALA A 809 -17.38 -10.24 29.85
C ALA A 809 -18.62 -9.61 30.52
N MET A 810 -19.76 -9.57 29.81
CA MET A 810 -21.04 -9.17 30.38
C MET A 810 -21.57 -10.15 31.43
N GLY A 811 -20.95 -11.33 31.61
CA GLY A 811 -21.35 -12.34 32.57
C GLY A 811 -22.32 -13.41 32.06
N ALA A 812 -22.43 -13.59 30.72
CA ALA A 812 -23.34 -14.58 30.14
C ALA A 812 -23.04 -16.02 30.58
N LEU A 813 -21.78 -16.37 30.87
CA LEU A 813 -21.38 -17.69 31.35
C LEU A 813 -21.51 -17.80 32.88
N TYR A 814 -21.51 -16.69 33.60
CA TYR A 814 -21.65 -16.67 35.06
C TYR A 814 -23.00 -17.24 35.49
N LEU A 815 -24.08 -16.87 34.81
CA LEU A 815 -25.46 -17.32 35.14
C LEU A 815 -25.65 -18.85 35.09
N ARG A 816 -24.82 -19.59 34.36
CA ARG A 816 -24.99 -21.02 34.13
C ARG A 816 -23.84 -21.88 34.66
N TRP A 817 -22.62 -21.36 34.64
CA TRP A 817 -21.39 -22.10 34.94
C TRP A 817 -20.50 -21.42 35.98
N ASP A 818 -20.93 -20.30 36.53
CA ASP A 818 -20.14 -19.49 37.48
C ASP A 818 -18.77 -19.03 36.90
N ILE A 819 -18.66 -18.92 35.54
CA ILE A 819 -17.45 -18.53 34.87
C ILE A 819 -17.52 -17.03 34.57
N LEU A 820 -16.58 -16.23 35.12
CA LEU A 820 -16.47 -14.81 34.92
C LEU A 820 -15.18 -14.48 34.17
N LEU A 821 -15.29 -13.64 33.11
CA LEU A 821 -14.11 -13.09 32.46
C LEU A 821 -13.57 -11.90 33.25
N THR A 822 -12.49 -12.13 33.98
CA THR A 822 -11.86 -11.05 34.76
C THR A 822 -11.23 -9.98 33.85
N PRO A 823 -11.06 -8.72 34.29
CA PRO A 823 -10.41 -7.67 33.52
C PRO A 823 -8.97 -8.02 33.09
N ILE A 824 -8.25 -8.77 33.89
CA ILE A 824 -6.88 -9.26 33.59
C ILE A 824 -6.90 -10.22 32.40
N LEU A 825 -7.83 -11.18 32.39
CA LEU A 825 -8.03 -12.11 31.28
C LEU A 825 -8.44 -11.40 30.00
N ALA A 826 -9.33 -10.41 30.12
CA ALA A 826 -9.72 -9.56 29.02
C ALA A 826 -8.49 -8.84 28.41
N ALA A 827 -7.61 -8.27 29.24
CA ALA A 827 -6.39 -7.59 28.79
C ALA A 827 -5.40 -8.57 28.12
N ALA A 828 -5.23 -9.77 28.64
CA ALA A 828 -4.40 -10.81 28.06
C ALA A 828 -4.93 -11.25 26.68
N ALA A 829 -6.23 -11.47 26.55
CA ALA A 829 -6.88 -11.80 25.27
C ALA A 829 -6.65 -10.69 24.22
N MET A 830 -6.73 -9.42 24.61
CA MET A 830 -6.49 -8.29 23.73
C MET A 830 -5.02 -8.18 23.27
N ALA A 831 -4.06 -8.43 24.17
CA ALA A 831 -2.66 -8.51 23.80
C ALA A 831 -2.42 -9.63 22.78
N MET A 832 -3.02 -10.81 22.97
CA MET A 832 -2.96 -11.93 22.04
C MET A 832 -3.60 -11.61 20.67
N SER A 833 -4.70 -10.87 20.65
CA SER A 833 -5.32 -10.40 19.40
C SER A 833 -4.33 -9.59 18.55
N SER A 834 -3.63 -8.63 19.15
CA SER A 834 -2.62 -7.82 18.46
C SER A 834 -1.46 -8.67 17.94
N VAL A 835 -0.95 -9.61 18.74
CA VAL A 835 0.11 -10.55 18.33
C VAL A 835 -0.35 -11.40 17.15
N SER A 836 -1.57 -11.91 17.19
CA SER A 836 -2.15 -12.73 16.11
C SER A 836 -2.19 -11.99 14.78
N VAL A 837 -2.67 -10.75 14.77
CA VAL A 837 -2.79 -9.95 13.56
C VAL A 837 -1.42 -9.62 12.98
N VAL A 838 -0.48 -9.20 13.81
CA VAL A 838 0.88 -8.84 13.35
C VAL A 838 1.61 -10.08 12.82
N THR A 839 1.57 -11.18 13.54
CA THR A 839 2.23 -12.44 13.12
C THR A 839 1.62 -12.96 11.80
N ASN A 840 0.29 -12.83 11.63
CA ASN A 840 -0.38 -13.16 10.37
C ASN A 840 0.16 -12.32 9.20
N ALA A 841 0.34 -11.00 9.38
CA ALA A 841 0.90 -10.12 8.36
C ALA A 841 2.36 -10.49 8.01
N LEU A 842 3.19 -10.84 9.00
CA LEU A 842 4.59 -11.23 8.80
C LEU A 842 4.74 -12.53 7.98
N ARG A 843 3.70 -13.38 7.90
CA ARG A 843 3.71 -14.57 7.03
C ARG A 843 3.87 -14.23 5.55
N LEU A 844 3.50 -13.01 5.13
CA LEU A 844 3.72 -12.56 3.75
C LEU A 844 5.21 -12.50 3.37
N ARG A 845 6.14 -12.43 4.31
CA ARG A 845 7.59 -12.51 4.07
C ARG A 845 8.00 -13.82 3.41
N SER A 846 7.29 -14.90 3.68
CA SER A 846 7.56 -16.21 3.11
C SER A 846 6.96 -16.41 1.72
N PHE A 847 6.36 -15.38 1.13
CA PHE A 847 5.83 -15.43 -0.24
C PHE A 847 6.96 -15.77 -1.21
N LYS A 848 6.70 -16.76 -2.06
CA LYS A 848 7.54 -17.13 -3.20
C LYS A 848 6.75 -16.90 -4.47
N ARG A 849 7.43 -16.49 -5.53
CA ARG A 849 6.83 -16.37 -6.86
C ARG A 849 6.18 -17.71 -7.21
N PRO A 850 4.88 -17.74 -7.54
CA PRO A 850 4.23 -18.98 -7.97
C PRO A 850 4.79 -19.44 -9.28
N THR A 851 4.88 -20.74 -9.47
CA THR A 851 5.37 -21.36 -10.70
C THR A 851 4.25 -21.66 -11.69
N SER A 852 2.99 -21.57 -11.24
CA SER A 852 1.81 -21.77 -12.10
C SER A 852 0.55 -21.12 -11.50
N ALA A 853 -0.42 -20.82 -12.37
CA ALA A 853 -1.73 -20.32 -11.98
C ALA A 853 -2.50 -21.29 -11.06
N ASP A 854 -2.30 -22.59 -11.23
CA ASP A 854 -2.93 -23.61 -10.40
C ASP A 854 -2.46 -23.51 -8.92
N GLU A 855 -1.19 -23.19 -8.69
CA GLU A 855 -0.66 -22.96 -7.34
C GLU A 855 -1.32 -21.73 -6.66
N ILE A 856 -1.74 -20.74 -7.46
CA ILE A 856 -2.43 -19.55 -6.96
C ILE A 856 -3.88 -19.86 -6.59
N LEU A 857 -4.57 -20.61 -7.44
CA LEU A 857 -5.98 -20.97 -7.26
C LEU A 857 -6.17 -22.09 -6.25
N HIS A 858 -5.28 -23.08 -6.28
CA HIS A 858 -5.31 -24.29 -5.47
C HIS A 858 -4.00 -24.45 -4.70
N PRO A 859 -3.75 -23.63 -3.64
CA PRO A 859 -2.52 -23.72 -2.87
C PRO A 859 -2.27 -25.16 -2.41
N PRO A 860 -1.04 -25.67 -2.48
CA PRO A 860 -0.72 -27.06 -2.13
C PRO A 860 -1.14 -27.37 -0.69
N LEU A 861 -1.54 -28.62 -0.46
CA LEU A 861 -2.10 -29.05 0.84
C LEU A 861 -1.17 -28.68 2.01
N ARG A 862 0.15 -28.74 1.81
CA ARG A 862 1.14 -28.31 2.80
C ARG A 862 1.01 -26.84 3.19
N ALA A 863 0.76 -25.95 2.23
CA ALA A 863 0.55 -24.53 2.50
C ALA A 863 -0.77 -24.31 3.26
N ARG A 864 -1.84 -25.01 2.86
CA ARG A 864 -3.14 -24.98 3.57
C ARG A 864 -3.03 -25.51 5.00
N ILE A 865 -2.29 -26.62 5.21
CA ILE A 865 -2.02 -27.18 6.54
C ILE A 865 -1.17 -26.20 7.36
N ALA A 866 -0.15 -25.58 6.78
CA ALA A 866 0.66 -24.58 7.48
C ALA A 866 -0.19 -23.37 7.89
N ASP A 867 -1.10 -22.93 7.02
CA ASP A 867 -2.05 -21.84 7.31
C ASP A 867 -3.06 -22.25 8.40
N ALA A 868 -3.63 -23.45 8.32
CA ALA A 868 -4.53 -23.98 9.33
C ALA A 868 -3.80 -24.27 10.64
N GLY A 869 -2.59 -24.83 10.59
CA GLY A 869 -1.75 -25.10 11.76
C GLY A 869 -1.38 -23.84 12.52
N TYR A 870 -1.09 -22.75 11.80
CA TYR A 870 -0.85 -21.45 12.41
C TYR A 870 -2.09 -20.94 13.17
N LEU A 871 -3.27 -21.00 12.55
CA LEU A 871 -4.53 -20.60 13.18
C LEU A 871 -4.84 -21.47 14.39
N LEU A 872 -4.60 -22.78 14.27
CA LEU A 872 -4.77 -23.74 15.36
C LEU A 872 -3.79 -23.46 16.52
N ALA A 873 -2.53 -23.14 16.21
CA ALA A 873 -1.52 -22.79 17.22
C ALA A 873 -1.91 -21.54 18.01
N ILE A 874 -2.44 -20.51 17.33
CA ILE A 874 -2.97 -19.30 18.00
C ILE A 874 -4.16 -19.67 18.89
N ALA A 875 -5.11 -20.46 18.39
CA ALA A 875 -6.26 -20.89 19.16
C ALA A 875 -5.87 -21.72 20.39
N ILE A 876 -4.94 -22.66 20.24
CA ILE A 876 -4.40 -23.47 21.35
C ILE A 876 -3.70 -22.56 22.37
N LEU A 877 -2.87 -21.61 21.91
CA LEU A 877 -2.19 -20.68 22.80
C LEU A 877 -3.18 -19.80 23.57
N ALA A 878 -4.22 -19.30 22.89
CA ALA A 878 -5.28 -18.53 23.53
C ALA A 878 -6.05 -19.35 24.56
N MET A 879 -6.37 -20.61 24.24
CA MET A 879 -7.01 -21.54 25.18
C MET A 879 -6.11 -21.89 26.36
N ALA A 880 -4.80 -22.11 26.14
CA ALA A 880 -3.84 -22.39 27.17
C ALA A 880 -3.66 -21.22 28.15
N VAL A 881 -3.61 -20.00 27.61
CA VAL A 881 -3.58 -18.76 28.42
C VAL A 881 -4.88 -18.61 29.21
N GLY A 882 -6.02 -18.83 28.58
CA GLY A 882 -7.33 -18.79 29.23
C GLY A 882 -7.47 -19.87 30.34
N ALA A 883 -7.10 -21.12 30.06
CA ALA A 883 -7.14 -22.22 31.02
C ALA A 883 -6.13 -22.02 32.16
N GLY A 884 -4.91 -21.54 31.84
CA GLY A 884 -3.90 -21.24 32.87
C GLY A 884 -4.35 -20.14 33.82
N ALA A 885 -5.02 -19.13 33.30
CA ALA A 885 -5.56 -18.04 34.09
C ALA A 885 -6.83 -18.47 34.91
N MET A 886 -7.69 -19.34 34.37
CA MET A 886 -8.79 -19.95 35.16
C MET A 886 -8.24 -20.83 36.24
N TRP A 887 -7.22 -21.65 35.98
CA TRP A 887 -6.56 -22.47 37.01
C TRP A 887 -5.92 -21.61 38.10
N LEU A 888 -5.30 -20.48 37.74
CA LEU A 888 -4.75 -19.53 38.69
C LEU A 888 -5.84 -18.92 39.57
N ALA A 889 -6.98 -18.56 38.99
CA ALA A 889 -8.15 -18.03 39.69
C ALA A 889 -8.74 -19.08 40.65
N ASP A 890 -8.85 -20.35 40.24
CA ASP A 890 -9.37 -21.44 41.05
C ASP A 890 -8.46 -21.77 42.24
N VAL A 891 -7.14 -21.70 42.07
CA VAL A 891 -6.13 -21.82 43.14
C VAL A 891 -6.23 -20.66 44.13
N THR A 892 -6.52 -19.42 43.64
CA THR A 892 -6.70 -18.27 44.53
C THR A 892 -8.00 -18.33 45.30
N ASP A 893 -9.12 -18.72 44.65
CA ASP A 893 -10.42 -18.95 45.31
C ASP A 893 -10.37 -20.08 46.37
N ALA A 894 -9.58 -21.13 46.11
CA ALA A 894 -9.38 -22.22 47.08
C ALA A 894 -8.60 -21.77 48.33
N THR A 895 -7.65 -20.80 48.15
CA THR A 895 -6.94 -20.20 49.29
C THR A 895 -7.81 -19.23 50.09
N GLU A 896 -8.72 -18.50 49.48
CA GLU A 896 -9.69 -17.64 50.17
C GLU A 896 -10.72 -18.47 51.01
N ARG A 897 -11.21 -19.58 50.47
CA ARG A 897 -12.08 -20.50 51.23
C ARG A 897 -11.37 -21.19 52.38
N GLY A 898 -10.03 -21.31 52.31
CA GLY A 898 -9.22 -21.86 53.42
C GLY A 898 -8.98 -20.89 54.57
N HIS A 899 -9.13 -19.59 54.34
CA HIS A 899 -8.90 -18.51 55.34
C HIS A 899 -10.19 -17.94 55.93
N GLY A 900 -11.36 -18.35 55.43
CA GLY A 900 -12.68 -17.92 55.94
C GLY A 900 -13.20 -18.69 57.16
N GLY A 901 -12.41 -19.59 57.73
CA GLY A 901 -12.74 -20.35 58.93
C GLY A 901 -12.10 -19.80 60.21
N GLY A 902 -12.71 -18.77 60.79
CA GLY A 902 -12.34 -18.42 62.18
C GLY A 902 -12.20 -16.92 62.46
N MET A 903 -13.30 -16.20 62.44
CA MET A 903 -13.46 -15.08 63.37
C MET A 903 -14.13 -15.57 64.61
N PRO A 904 -13.52 -15.44 65.79
CA PRO A 904 -14.23 -15.65 67.01
C PRO A 904 -15.17 -14.49 67.25
N THR A 905 -16.45 -14.73 67.19
CA THR A 905 -17.48 -13.81 67.73
C THR A 905 -17.21 -13.65 69.21
N GLN A 906 -16.62 -12.49 69.57
CA GLN A 906 -16.62 -12.02 70.96
C GLN A 906 -17.95 -11.31 71.21
N ASN A 907 -18.55 -11.74 72.35
CA ASN A 907 -19.63 -11.10 73.07
C ASN A 907 -21.05 -11.57 72.78
N GLU A 908 -21.39 -12.75 73.37
CA GLU A 908 -22.66 -12.94 74.13
C GLU A 908 -22.35 -12.92 75.58
N PRO A 909 -23.03 -12.19 76.47
CA PRO A 909 -22.88 -12.29 77.91
C PRO A 909 -23.56 -13.54 78.44
N GLN A 910 -22.76 -14.34 79.20
CA GLN A 910 -23.27 -15.45 79.92
C GLN A 910 -24.22 -14.93 81.08
N PRO A 911 -25.38 -15.57 81.36
CA PRO A 911 -26.12 -15.30 82.51
C PRO A 911 -25.46 -16.07 83.68
N GLU A 912 -25.36 -15.38 84.83
CA GLU A 912 -24.81 -15.81 86.08
C GLU A 912 -25.51 -17.08 86.61
N SER A 913 -24.66 -17.98 87.20
CA SER A 913 -25.06 -19.10 88.06
C SER A 913 -25.63 -18.66 89.38
N GLN A 914 -26.81 -19.18 89.77
CA GLN A 914 -27.21 -19.28 91.15
C GLN A 914 -27.36 -20.73 91.55
N ASP A 915 -26.62 -21.04 92.56
CA ASP A 915 -26.65 -22.27 93.35
C ASP A 915 -27.99 -22.51 94.00
N ASP A 916 -28.27 -23.73 94.34
CA ASP A 916 -28.62 -24.48 95.51
C ASP A 916 -29.73 -25.55 95.30
N MET A 917 -29.31 -26.71 95.36
CA MET A 917 -29.73 -27.98 96.06
C MET A 917 -31.20 -28.13 96.63
N PRO A 918 -31.63 -29.36 96.98
CA PRO A 918 -31.54 -30.69 96.40
C PRO A 918 -32.87 -31.50 96.41
N GLY A 919 -32.88 -32.66 95.84
CA GLY A 919 -33.60 -33.80 96.37
C GLY A 919 -34.87 -34.25 95.63
N MET A 920 -34.89 -35.54 95.48
CA MET A 920 -35.88 -36.59 95.48
C MET A 920 -36.45 -37.15 94.19
N ASP A 921 -36.01 -38.36 94.04
CA ASP A 921 -36.72 -39.61 93.70
C ASP A 921 -37.62 -39.72 92.47
N MET A 922 -37.20 -40.67 91.69
CA MET A 922 -37.89 -41.60 90.82
C MET A 922 -39.33 -41.94 91.15
N PRO A 923 -40.21 -42.58 90.35
CA PRO A 923 -39.82 -43.59 89.30
C PRO A 923 -40.71 -43.57 88.00
N ASP A 924 -40.17 -44.27 87.08
CA ASP A 924 -40.74 -45.36 86.22
C ASP A 924 -42.14 -45.21 85.60
N SER A 925 -42.27 -45.32 84.35
CA SER A 925 -42.96 -46.41 83.62
C SER A 925 -43.32 -45.96 82.22
N SER A 926 -42.65 -46.61 81.31
CA SER A 926 -43.22 -47.50 80.28
C SER A 926 -44.43 -47.09 79.46
N MET A 927 -44.20 -47.36 78.19
CA MET A 927 -45.08 -47.97 77.14
C MET A 927 -45.75 -47.06 76.09
N ILE A 928 -45.40 -47.42 74.89
CA ILE A 928 -46.20 -48.02 73.80
C ILE A 928 -46.64 -47.01 72.72
N VAL A 929 -46.04 -47.22 71.54
CA VAL A 929 -46.57 -47.72 70.24
C VAL A 929 -47.37 -46.73 69.37
N SER A 930 -46.84 -46.61 68.10
CA SER A 930 -47.51 -46.55 66.78
C SER A 930 -48.45 -45.41 66.47
N ASP A 931 -48.26 -44.73 65.34
CA ASP A 931 -48.42 -44.99 63.92
C ASP A 931 -47.57 -44.09 63.12
#